data_03b93f3375e24ab3be8e377a7668f358
#
_entry.id   03b93f3375e24ab3be8e377a7668f358
#
_cell.length_a   1.000
_cell.length_b   1.000
_cell.length_c   1.000
_cell.angle_alpha   90.00
_cell.angle_beta   90.00
_cell.angle_gamma   90.00
#
_symmetry.space_group_name_H-M   'P 1'
#
loop_
_entity.id
_entity.type
_entity.pdbx_description
1 polymer ?
#
loop_
_entity_poly.entity_id
_entity_poly.type
_entity_poly.pdbx_seq_one_letter_code
_entity_poly.pdbx_strand_id
1 'polypeptide(L)'
;MSYPLRLFAVIVLLCTLPHVLRAVPGANVPWTSYNYVAGNLTNGGGATIIGPPAQLSSINATLTDTIQMEATGGQAIQLNGTGQYAELTAQAAANAIVVRYCVPDTAAGGGTNYTISLYTNGVFAQKLPLTSQYTWLYGSYPFVNTPGSGSPRNFFDEVRLSGLTINPGDTVTLQEDAGDTAAFYVIDLVDLENVAPPLSAPANSLNVTGSPYNADTNGVIDATSALQNCVNAAAGGGMTVWMPPGQYLITGTITLPTNGKIQGAGMWYTTLMGSPSLYNTSSSRRVRVNGNGNNISLSDFAITGFLNYRNDSEANDGLGGTFGTNSTISRIWVVHTKTGIWLENANGLVIDSCRLRNTTADGINLNTGMRGTLVTNCTTRSTGDDCFAIWPESGSATYVIGLNVFTHCTGQLAFLANGGAIYGAVSNRIEDCAFTDMPYGCGIYIAGTFAIGSGNGFSGLTVAQRCNLTRCGGRDPNGWSWRAALTLAPGSGSYFQNITNLNINHINITNSLCYAVEVLNNASSGVVSNATMNLVNISNYGLQVAGVSGVWAGLWNGNSVAGSMNIEGLTVNGNAITTMPASGTAVVNQVPSTFTFNFMPTPDITPVVSGNVLQLSWPAAYVGWTLQAQTNAPGAGLGANWNSVSGSAAANQISIPVDNTVGSVFFRLIDL
;
A
#
# COMPACT_ATOMS: atom_id res chain seq x y z
N MET A 1 11.75 55.42 45.45
CA MET A 1 12.21 54.06 45.28
C MET A 1 11.64 53.57 43.92
N SER A 2 12.51 53.66 42.94
CA SER A 2 12.15 53.24 41.57
C SER A 2 12.44 51.77 41.43
N TYR A 3 11.37 50.94 41.18
CA TYR A 3 11.52 49.56 40.81
C TYR A 3 11.85 49.48 39.31
N PRO A 4 12.82 48.68 38.89
CA PRO A 4 13.09 48.49 37.47
C PRO A 4 12.00 47.59 36.86
N LEU A 5 11.39 48.08 35.79
CA LEU A 5 10.47 47.34 34.93
C LEU A 5 11.29 46.19 34.31
N ARG A 6 11.07 44.94 34.75
CA ARG A 6 11.60 43.76 34.06
C ARG A 6 10.68 43.48 32.88
N LEU A 7 11.19 43.75 31.69
CA LEU A 7 10.56 43.39 30.42
C LEU A 7 10.61 41.86 30.32
N PHE A 8 9.48 41.20 30.54
CA PHE A 8 9.36 39.77 30.22
C PHE A 8 9.13 39.64 28.71
N ALA A 9 10.09 39.05 28.01
CA ALA A 9 9.93 38.66 26.62
C ALA A 9 8.96 37.49 26.55
N VAL A 10 7.79 37.71 26.01
CA VAL A 10 6.91 36.61 25.55
C VAL A 10 7.58 36.07 24.29
N ILE A 11 8.30 34.95 24.41
CA ILE A 11 8.87 34.27 23.29
C ILE A 11 7.75 33.37 22.74
N VAL A 12 7.07 33.82 21.70
CA VAL A 12 6.27 32.94 20.85
C VAL A 12 7.27 32.16 20.00
N LEU A 13 7.67 31.00 20.49
CA LEU A 13 8.47 30.09 19.71
C LEU A 13 7.49 29.41 18.73
N LEU A 14 7.61 29.71 17.45
CA LEU A 14 7.10 28.83 16.41
C LEU A 14 7.85 27.48 16.57
N CYS A 15 7.34 26.63 17.44
CA CYS A 15 7.81 25.27 17.51
C CYS A 15 7.33 24.55 16.25
N THR A 16 8.19 24.47 15.27
CA THR A 16 8.28 23.18 14.56
C THR A 16 8.50 22.18 15.69
N LEU A 17 7.45 21.45 16.05
CA LEU A 17 7.49 20.39 17.06
C LEU A 17 8.78 19.58 16.87
N PRO A 18 9.56 19.28 17.94
CA PRO A 18 10.46 18.15 17.84
C PRO A 18 9.58 17.01 17.34
N HIS A 19 9.93 16.45 16.19
CA HIS A 19 9.29 15.26 15.70
C HIS A 19 9.38 14.28 16.88
N VAL A 20 8.27 14.09 17.61
CA VAL A 20 8.06 12.82 18.30
C VAL A 20 8.45 11.84 17.22
N LEU A 21 9.39 10.93 17.50
CA LEU A 21 9.77 9.89 16.57
C LEU A 21 8.47 9.16 16.18
N ARG A 22 7.76 9.72 15.20
CA ARG A 22 6.60 9.10 14.62
C ARG A 22 7.14 7.91 13.87
N ALA A 23 6.52 6.76 14.06
CA ALA A 23 6.82 5.60 13.25
C ALA A 23 6.84 6.03 11.78
N VAL A 24 7.84 5.58 11.04
CA VAL A 24 7.92 5.86 9.60
C VAL A 24 6.69 5.24 8.96
N PRO A 25 5.95 5.97 8.08
CA PRO A 25 4.82 5.40 7.39
C PRO A 25 5.19 4.10 6.66
N GLY A 26 4.28 3.13 6.69
CA GLY A 26 4.46 1.80 6.11
C GLY A 26 4.31 0.67 7.12
N ALA A 27 4.38 -0.55 6.64
CA ALA A 27 4.18 -1.75 7.45
C ALA A 27 5.30 -1.94 8.48
N ASN A 28 4.91 -2.11 9.73
CA ASN A 28 5.76 -2.56 10.80
C ASN A 28 5.59 -4.07 10.96
N VAL A 29 6.30 -4.82 10.14
CA VAL A 29 6.13 -6.28 10.05
C VAL A 29 6.83 -7.00 11.21
N PRO A 30 6.28 -8.12 11.70
CA PRO A 30 6.82 -8.84 12.86
C PRO A 30 8.03 -9.74 12.50
N TRP A 31 8.68 -9.51 11.38
CA TRP A 31 9.89 -10.23 10.96
C TRP A 31 10.98 -9.25 10.59
N THR A 32 12.22 -9.66 10.73
CA THR A 32 13.38 -8.85 10.33
C THR A 32 13.74 -9.16 8.88
N SER A 33 13.75 -8.16 8.04
CA SER A 33 14.21 -8.26 6.66
C SER A 33 15.08 -7.07 6.27
N TYR A 34 15.98 -7.31 5.32
CA TYR A 34 16.83 -6.29 4.70
C TYR A 34 16.62 -6.33 3.21
N ASN A 35 16.25 -5.20 2.63
CA ASN A 35 15.96 -5.05 1.21
C ASN A 35 17.18 -4.48 0.49
N TYR A 36 17.59 -5.13 -0.60
CA TYR A 36 18.67 -4.72 -1.50
C TYR A 36 18.11 -4.49 -2.89
N VAL A 37 18.37 -3.34 -3.45
CA VAL A 37 17.92 -2.90 -4.79
C VAL A 37 19.12 -2.48 -5.64
N ALA A 38 18.93 -2.23 -6.92
CA ALA A 38 20.01 -1.90 -7.84
C ALA A 38 20.99 -0.83 -7.32
N GLY A 39 20.51 0.12 -6.48
CA GLY A 39 21.36 1.17 -5.90
C GLY A 39 22.32 0.70 -4.80
N ASN A 40 22.13 -0.49 -4.23
CA ASN A 40 23.00 -1.09 -3.21
C ASN A 40 23.38 -2.55 -3.49
N LEU A 41 23.10 -3.02 -4.71
CA LEU A 41 23.64 -4.25 -5.28
C LEU A 41 24.88 -3.91 -6.11
N THR A 42 25.91 -4.74 -6.03
CA THR A 42 27.07 -4.66 -6.93
C THR A 42 26.80 -5.50 -8.18
N ASN A 43 27.02 -4.94 -9.35
CA ASN A 43 26.97 -5.68 -10.61
C ASN A 43 28.39 -6.01 -11.08
N GLY A 44 28.62 -7.23 -11.56
CA GLY A 44 29.93 -7.67 -12.00
C GLY A 44 29.90 -8.63 -13.17
N GLY A 45 31.10 -9.03 -13.65
CA GLY A 45 31.24 -9.91 -14.81
C GLY A 45 30.75 -9.32 -16.13
N GLY A 46 30.46 -8.00 -16.19
CA GLY A 46 29.88 -7.33 -17.35
C GLY A 46 28.35 -7.16 -17.27
N ALA A 47 27.72 -7.48 -16.12
CA ALA A 47 26.33 -7.14 -15.86
C ALA A 47 26.11 -5.62 -15.88
N THR A 48 24.93 -5.18 -16.30
CA THR A 48 24.62 -3.76 -16.46
C THR A 48 23.47 -3.32 -15.57
N ILE A 49 23.52 -2.08 -15.06
CA ILE A 49 22.34 -1.45 -14.47
C ILE A 49 21.47 -0.91 -15.61
N ILE A 50 20.23 -1.36 -15.66
CA ILE A 50 19.20 -0.80 -16.54
C ILE A 50 18.38 0.23 -15.74
N GLY A 51 18.03 1.37 -16.39
CA GLY A 51 17.29 2.47 -15.78
C GLY A 51 18.14 3.44 -14.92
N PRO A 52 17.51 4.46 -14.28
CA PRO A 52 16.10 4.78 -14.48
C PRO A 52 15.84 5.18 -15.93
N PRO A 53 14.65 4.93 -16.48
CA PRO A 53 14.33 5.38 -17.81
C PRO A 53 14.49 6.90 -17.86
N ALA A 54 15.22 7.39 -18.87
CA ALA A 54 15.13 8.80 -19.23
C ALA A 54 13.64 9.12 -19.43
N GLN A 55 13.23 10.37 -19.17
CA GLN A 55 11.83 10.76 -19.41
C GLN A 55 11.37 10.17 -20.74
N LEU A 56 10.37 9.30 -20.71
CA LEU A 56 9.86 8.63 -21.88
C LEU A 56 9.40 9.69 -22.89
N SER A 57 10.04 9.75 -24.06
CA SER A 57 9.75 10.76 -25.08
C SER A 57 8.41 10.51 -25.79
N SER A 58 7.79 9.35 -25.59
CA SER A 58 6.51 8.99 -26.18
C SER A 58 5.77 7.92 -25.33
N ILE A 59 4.49 7.73 -25.61
CA ILE A 59 3.67 6.62 -25.08
C ILE A 59 4.12 5.24 -25.62
N ASN A 60 4.98 5.20 -26.62
CA ASN A 60 5.53 3.97 -27.19
C ASN A 60 6.87 3.66 -26.50
N ALA A 61 6.82 3.31 -25.22
CA ALA A 61 7.98 2.81 -24.50
C ALA A 61 8.52 1.55 -25.17
N THR A 62 9.84 1.42 -25.20
CA THR A 62 10.47 0.15 -25.60
C THR A 62 10.17 -0.92 -24.53
N LEU A 63 10.35 -2.21 -24.87
CA LEU A 63 10.22 -3.29 -23.90
C LEU A 63 11.15 -3.07 -22.68
N THR A 64 12.38 -2.63 -22.93
CA THR A 64 13.35 -2.33 -21.87
C THR A 64 12.85 -1.20 -20.97
N ASP A 65 12.29 -0.13 -21.51
CA ASP A 65 11.73 0.98 -20.72
C ASP A 65 10.56 0.50 -19.86
N THR A 66 9.71 -0.37 -20.38
CA THR A 66 8.57 -0.90 -19.65
C THR A 66 9.02 -1.81 -18.49
N ILE A 67 10.02 -2.69 -18.71
CA ILE A 67 10.64 -3.49 -17.64
C ILE A 67 11.23 -2.58 -16.56
N GLN A 68 11.98 -1.54 -16.94
CA GLN A 68 12.55 -0.57 -15.99
C GLN A 68 11.46 0.16 -15.18
N MET A 69 10.35 0.51 -15.81
CA MET A 69 9.25 1.19 -15.12
C MET A 69 8.65 0.34 -13.99
N GLU A 70 8.59 -0.98 -14.17
CA GLU A 70 8.09 -1.92 -13.16
C GLU A 70 9.15 -2.39 -12.16
N ALA A 71 10.38 -1.89 -12.26
CA ALA A 71 11.44 -2.17 -11.28
C ALA A 71 11.43 -1.15 -10.14
N THR A 72 11.96 -1.56 -9.00
CA THR A 72 12.09 -0.74 -7.79
C THR A 72 12.96 0.50 -8.07
N GLY A 73 12.42 1.68 -7.82
CA GLY A 73 13.10 2.93 -8.16
C GLY A 73 13.30 3.14 -9.67
N GLY A 74 12.71 2.31 -10.53
CA GLY A 74 12.92 2.32 -11.97
C GLY A 74 14.26 1.75 -12.41
N GLN A 75 14.95 0.97 -11.58
CA GLN A 75 16.29 0.43 -11.87
C GLN A 75 16.39 -1.04 -11.48
N ALA A 76 17.16 -1.80 -12.26
CA ALA A 76 17.48 -3.19 -11.96
C ALA A 76 18.85 -3.57 -12.52
N ILE A 77 19.39 -4.73 -12.14
CA ILE A 77 20.61 -5.29 -12.71
C ILE A 77 20.25 -6.33 -13.76
N GLN A 78 20.77 -6.16 -14.97
CA GLN A 78 20.56 -7.11 -16.06
C GLN A 78 21.83 -7.92 -16.32
N LEU A 79 21.65 -9.24 -16.41
CA LEU A 79 22.65 -10.23 -16.78
C LEU A 79 22.30 -10.77 -18.17
N ASN A 80 23.29 -10.84 -19.06
CA ASN A 80 23.12 -11.27 -20.46
C ASN A 80 24.19 -12.28 -20.88
N GLY A 81 24.87 -12.93 -19.95
CA GLY A 81 25.93 -13.88 -20.27
C GLY A 81 26.59 -14.51 -19.06
N THR A 82 27.14 -15.68 -19.29
CA THR A 82 27.82 -16.49 -18.28
C THR A 82 28.90 -15.71 -17.54
N GLY A 83 28.89 -15.81 -16.21
CA GLY A 83 29.81 -15.12 -15.31
C GLY A 83 29.34 -13.71 -14.91
N GLN A 84 28.25 -13.22 -15.47
CA GLN A 84 27.62 -11.96 -15.01
C GLN A 84 26.82 -12.20 -13.72
N TYR A 85 26.84 -11.22 -12.81
CA TYR A 85 26.22 -11.37 -11.51
C TYR A 85 25.69 -10.07 -10.90
N ALA A 86 24.77 -10.25 -9.96
CA ALA A 86 24.35 -9.24 -8.98
C ALA A 86 24.74 -9.76 -7.58
N GLU A 87 25.41 -8.93 -6.78
CA GLU A 87 25.94 -9.31 -5.47
C GLU A 87 25.57 -8.29 -4.40
N LEU A 88 25.30 -8.77 -3.20
CA LEU A 88 25.12 -7.95 -2.00
C LEU A 88 26.07 -8.39 -0.90
N THR A 89 26.35 -7.48 0.03
CA THR A 89 26.95 -7.79 1.33
C THR A 89 25.87 -7.74 2.41
N ALA A 90 25.68 -8.84 3.10
CA ALA A 90 24.66 -8.98 4.14
C ALA A 90 24.92 -8.02 5.31
N GLN A 91 23.95 -7.23 5.67
CA GLN A 91 24.03 -6.28 6.80
C GLN A 91 23.71 -6.94 8.15
N ALA A 92 22.99 -8.03 8.15
CA ALA A 92 22.62 -8.78 9.34
C ALA A 92 22.49 -10.27 9.04
N ALA A 93 22.38 -11.08 10.09
CA ALA A 93 22.15 -12.50 9.96
C ALA A 93 20.80 -12.78 9.29
N ALA A 94 20.79 -13.74 8.35
CA ALA A 94 19.60 -14.19 7.65
C ALA A 94 19.65 -15.69 7.39
N ASN A 95 18.47 -16.31 7.24
CA ASN A 95 18.34 -17.72 6.91
C ASN A 95 17.40 -17.97 5.73
N ALA A 96 16.90 -16.89 5.12
CA ALA A 96 16.02 -16.96 3.97
C ALA A 96 16.30 -15.79 3.02
N ILE A 97 15.98 -16.02 1.74
CA ILE A 97 16.11 -15.04 0.65
C ILE A 97 14.83 -15.02 -0.18
N VAL A 98 14.42 -13.82 -0.59
CA VAL A 98 13.44 -13.61 -1.63
C VAL A 98 14.12 -12.80 -2.73
N VAL A 99 14.04 -13.26 -3.97
CA VAL A 99 14.58 -12.54 -5.13
C VAL A 99 13.44 -12.18 -6.05
N ARG A 100 13.28 -10.88 -6.35
CA ARG A 100 12.37 -10.39 -7.38
C ARG A 100 13.15 -10.26 -8.69
N TYR A 101 12.65 -10.95 -9.72
CA TYR A 101 13.37 -11.13 -10.97
C TYR A 101 12.44 -11.05 -12.18
N CYS A 102 13.02 -10.76 -13.34
CA CYS A 102 12.39 -10.94 -14.66
C CYS A 102 13.25 -11.85 -15.52
N VAL A 103 12.64 -12.81 -16.18
CA VAL A 103 13.24 -13.68 -17.20
C VAL A 103 12.35 -13.69 -18.43
N PRO A 104 12.87 -14.00 -19.62
CA PRO A 104 12.09 -13.92 -20.86
C PRO A 104 10.89 -14.88 -20.87
N ASP A 105 9.82 -14.47 -21.55
CA ASP A 105 8.72 -15.34 -21.91
C ASP A 105 9.07 -16.23 -23.12
N THR A 106 8.22 -17.21 -23.39
CA THR A 106 8.31 -17.97 -24.66
C THR A 106 7.73 -17.17 -25.83
N ALA A 107 8.12 -17.52 -27.04
CA ALA A 107 7.54 -16.92 -28.24
C ALA A 107 6.02 -17.15 -28.36
N ALA A 108 5.51 -18.22 -27.76
CA ALA A 108 4.08 -18.55 -27.74
C ALA A 108 3.34 -17.92 -26.54
N GLY A 109 4.04 -17.38 -25.56
CA GLY A 109 3.49 -16.96 -24.27
C GLY A 109 3.33 -18.11 -23.28
N GLY A 110 2.73 -17.83 -22.13
CA GLY A 110 2.44 -18.81 -21.10
C GLY A 110 3.64 -19.24 -20.25
N GLY A 111 4.80 -18.66 -20.47
CA GLY A 111 5.98 -18.81 -19.64
C GLY A 111 6.77 -20.11 -19.82
N THR A 112 7.95 -20.11 -19.19
CA THR A 112 8.84 -21.28 -19.12
C THR A 112 9.68 -21.22 -17.83
N ASN A 113 10.41 -22.30 -17.57
CA ASN A 113 11.24 -22.42 -16.37
C ASN A 113 12.72 -22.19 -16.71
N TYR A 114 13.41 -21.53 -15.81
CA TYR A 114 14.84 -21.24 -15.85
C TYR A 114 15.49 -21.52 -14.50
N THR A 115 16.78 -21.31 -14.38
CA THR A 115 17.51 -21.28 -13.13
C THR A 115 18.47 -20.12 -13.08
N ILE A 116 18.86 -19.70 -11.88
CA ILE A 116 20.01 -18.84 -11.62
C ILE A 116 20.82 -19.41 -10.45
N SER A 117 22.12 -19.28 -10.49
CA SER A 117 23.01 -19.83 -9.48
C SER A 117 23.14 -18.88 -8.30
N LEU A 118 22.99 -19.41 -7.10
CA LEU A 118 23.18 -18.72 -5.82
C LEU A 118 24.51 -19.11 -5.21
N TYR A 119 25.31 -18.13 -4.80
CA TYR A 119 26.57 -18.30 -4.09
C TYR A 119 26.55 -17.55 -2.77
N THR A 120 27.29 -18.07 -1.78
CA THR A 120 27.57 -17.39 -0.52
C THR A 120 29.10 -17.39 -0.31
N ASN A 121 29.68 -16.20 -0.13
CA ASN A 121 31.14 -16.03 -0.02
C ASN A 121 31.93 -16.70 -1.17
N GLY A 122 31.42 -16.60 -2.38
CA GLY A 122 32.02 -17.19 -3.58
C GLY A 122 31.86 -18.72 -3.68
N VAL A 123 31.18 -19.37 -2.72
CA VAL A 123 30.91 -20.81 -2.75
C VAL A 123 29.49 -21.05 -3.30
N PHE A 124 29.39 -21.91 -4.32
CA PHE A 124 28.11 -22.31 -4.87
C PHE A 124 27.21 -22.94 -3.78
N ALA A 125 26.04 -22.39 -3.57
CA ALA A 125 25.06 -22.91 -2.63
C ALA A 125 24.06 -23.82 -3.33
N GLN A 126 23.33 -23.30 -4.30
CA GLN A 126 22.37 -24.05 -5.13
C GLN A 126 21.87 -23.22 -6.31
N LYS A 127 21.09 -23.84 -7.18
CA LYS A 127 20.31 -23.13 -8.19
C LYS A 127 18.94 -22.74 -7.64
N LEU A 128 18.54 -21.50 -7.88
CA LEU A 128 17.18 -21.03 -7.63
C LEU A 128 16.32 -21.32 -8.88
N PRO A 129 15.17 -21.99 -8.74
CA PRO A 129 14.24 -22.19 -9.84
C PRO A 129 13.52 -20.87 -10.13
N LEU A 130 13.58 -20.40 -11.35
CA LEU A 130 12.88 -19.23 -11.85
C LEU A 130 11.83 -19.63 -12.86
N THR A 131 10.78 -18.83 -13.01
CA THR A 131 9.74 -19.07 -14.01
C THR A 131 9.18 -17.75 -14.54
N SER A 132 8.77 -17.72 -15.81
CA SER A 132 7.98 -16.65 -16.38
C SER A 132 6.49 -16.98 -16.49
N GLN A 133 6.03 -18.09 -15.91
CA GLN A 133 4.65 -18.57 -16.05
C GLN A 133 3.59 -17.65 -15.46
N TYR A 134 3.95 -16.80 -14.49
CA TYR A 134 3.01 -15.92 -13.77
C TYR A 134 3.24 -14.44 -14.10
N THR A 135 4.04 -14.19 -15.10
CA THR A 135 4.41 -12.86 -15.60
C THR A 135 4.02 -12.73 -17.07
N TRP A 136 4.41 -11.64 -17.73
CA TRP A 136 4.19 -11.43 -19.16
C TRP A 136 2.71 -11.51 -19.57
N LEU A 137 1.91 -10.63 -19.02
CA LEU A 137 0.54 -10.41 -19.47
C LEU A 137 0.53 -9.43 -20.64
N TYR A 138 -0.32 -9.65 -21.62
CA TYR A 138 -0.34 -8.92 -22.89
C TYR A 138 -1.69 -8.28 -23.17
N GLY A 139 -1.65 -7.19 -23.95
CA GLY A 139 -2.82 -6.58 -24.54
C GLY A 139 -3.53 -5.59 -23.63
N SER A 140 -4.81 -5.38 -23.92
CA SER A 140 -5.70 -4.53 -23.13
C SER A 140 -6.28 -5.28 -21.94
N TYR A 141 -6.71 -4.52 -20.93
CA TYR A 141 -7.47 -5.08 -19.81
C TYR A 141 -8.63 -5.99 -20.31
N PRO A 142 -8.85 -7.18 -19.76
CA PRO A 142 -8.26 -7.74 -18.51
C PRO A 142 -6.93 -8.49 -18.66
N PHE A 143 -6.26 -8.48 -19.78
CA PHE A 143 -4.97 -9.08 -20.08
C PHE A 143 -4.96 -10.59 -20.20
N VAL A 144 -4.22 -11.07 -21.16
CA VAL A 144 -4.02 -12.49 -21.46
C VAL A 144 -2.54 -12.87 -21.51
N ASN A 145 -2.21 -14.14 -21.50
CA ASN A 145 -0.83 -14.62 -21.58
C ASN A 145 -0.36 -14.93 -23.03
N THR A 146 -0.93 -14.25 -24.02
CA THR A 146 -0.66 -14.49 -25.44
C THR A 146 0.02 -13.27 -26.08
N PRO A 147 1.29 -13.35 -26.52
CA PRO A 147 2.08 -12.21 -27.02
C PRO A 147 1.44 -11.42 -28.16
N GLY A 148 0.67 -12.09 -29.04
CA GLY A 148 -0.03 -11.42 -30.15
C GLY A 148 -1.16 -10.50 -29.75
N SER A 149 -1.54 -10.42 -28.47
CA SER A 149 -2.65 -9.60 -27.98
C SER A 149 -2.30 -8.13 -27.74
N GLY A 150 -1.01 -7.77 -27.72
CA GLY A 150 -0.55 -6.38 -27.56
C GLY A 150 0.68 -6.24 -26.67
N SER A 151 0.92 -5.02 -26.19
CA SER A 151 2.11 -4.70 -25.36
C SER A 151 2.11 -5.49 -24.05
N PRO A 152 3.29 -5.99 -23.62
CA PRO A 152 3.43 -6.74 -22.38
C PRO A 152 3.46 -5.85 -21.14
N ARG A 153 3.14 -6.46 -19.98
CA ARG A 153 3.26 -5.92 -18.61
C ARG A 153 3.42 -7.05 -17.61
N ASN A 154 3.59 -6.73 -16.33
CA ASN A 154 3.81 -7.69 -15.25
C ASN A 154 5.03 -8.58 -15.52
N PHE A 155 6.20 -7.96 -15.52
CA PHE A 155 7.44 -8.64 -15.91
C PHE A 155 8.09 -9.43 -14.79
N PHE A 156 7.82 -9.08 -13.53
CA PHE A 156 8.57 -9.57 -12.39
C PHE A 156 7.80 -10.58 -11.55
N ASP A 157 8.49 -11.65 -11.18
CA ASP A 157 8.04 -12.63 -10.19
C ASP A 157 9.01 -12.69 -9.01
N GLU A 158 8.64 -13.42 -7.95
CA GLU A 158 9.47 -13.64 -6.77
C GLU A 158 9.74 -15.13 -6.56
N VAL A 159 11.02 -15.48 -6.39
CA VAL A 159 11.44 -16.79 -5.88
C VAL A 159 11.86 -16.65 -4.42
N ARG A 160 11.50 -17.64 -3.60
CA ARG A 160 11.86 -17.67 -2.18
C ARG A 160 12.56 -18.97 -1.79
N LEU A 161 13.57 -18.84 -0.92
CA LEU A 161 14.32 -19.95 -0.39
C LEU A 161 14.61 -19.73 1.10
N SER A 162 14.46 -20.75 1.93
CA SER A 162 14.84 -20.74 3.35
C SER A 162 15.84 -21.86 3.65
N GLY A 163 16.39 -21.86 4.87
CA GLY A 163 17.39 -22.85 5.29
C GLY A 163 18.82 -22.45 4.93
N LEU A 164 19.07 -21.22 4.59
CA LEU A 164 20.40 -20.65 4.40
C LEU A 164 21.07 -20.34 5.75
N THR A 165 22.39 -20.14 5.72
CA THR A 165 23.15 -19.55 6.83
C THR A 165 23.94 -18.37 6.27
N ILE A 166 23.49 -17.16 6.57
CA ILE A 166 24.10 -15.92 6.13
C ILE A 166 24.41 -15.09 7.37
N ASN A 167 25.66 -14.65 7.51
CA ASN A 167 26.12 -13.82 8.62
C ASN A 167 26.33 -12.38 8.15
N PRO A 168 26.38 -11.39 9.06
CA PRO A 168 26.77 -10.03 8.70
C PRO A 168 28.14 -10.01 8.04
N GLY A 169 28.26 -9.36 6.88
CA GLY A 169 29.48 -9.30 6.09
C GLY A 169 29.65 -10.40 5.04
N ASP A 170 28.82 -11.45 5.06
CA ASP A 170 28.82 -12.45 3.99
C ASP A 170 28.37 -11.83 2.67
N THR A 171 28.97 -12.26 1.56
CA THR A 171 28.49 -11.91 0.21
C THR A 171 27.45 -12.94 -0.24
N VAL A 172 26.38 -12.46 -0.87
CA VAL A 172 25.36 -13.28 -1.51
C VAL A 172 25.28 -12.85 -2.97
N THR A 173 25.57 -13.80 -3.88
CA THR A 173 25.72 -13.53 -5.32
C THR A 173 24.70 -14.35 -6.10
N LEU A 174 24.00 -13.68 -7.01
CA LEU A 174 23.13 -14.27 -8.04
C LEU A 174 23.86 -14.21 -9.36
N GLN A 175 24.31 -15.33 -9.90
CA GLN A 175 25.16 -15.40 -11.08
C GLN A 175 24.54 -16.26 -12.16
N GLU A 176 24.69 -15.80 -13.41
CA GLU A 176 24.42 -16.61 -14.58
C GLU A 176 25.59 -17.54 -14.87
N ASP A 177 25.43 -18.84 -14.62
CA ASP A 177 26.42 -19.87 -14.96
C ASP A 177 26.10 -20.50 -16.31
N ALA A 178 27.04 -21.28 -16.84
CA ALA A 178 26.90 -21.95 -18.15
C ALA A 178 25.65 -22.85 -18.28
N GLY A 179 25.07 -23.29 -17.17
CA GLY A 179 23.84 -24.09 -17.12
C GLY A 179 22.57 -23.27 -16.91
N ASP A 180 22.65 -21.95 -16.79
CA ASP A 180 21.53 -21.03 -16.67
C ASP A 180 21.21 -20.49 -18.06
N THR A 181 20.02 -20.80 -18.60
CA THR A 181 19.74 -20.76 -20.05
C THR A 181 18.79 -19.66 -20.49
N ALA A 182 18.39 -18.74 -19.60
CA ALA A 182 17.59 -17.60 -20.02
C ALA A 182 18.41 -16.63 -20.90
N ALA A 183 17.78 -16.04 -21.89
CA ALA A 183 18.45 -15.08 -22.76
C ALA A 183 18.86 -13.79 -22.04
N PHE A 184 18.23 -13.52 -20.91
CA PHE A 184 18.59 -12.48 -19.96
C PHE A 184 18.00 -12.78 -18.58
N TYR A 185 18.60 -12.20 -17.56
CA TYR A 185 18.04 -12.13 -16.20
C TYR A 185 18.01 -10.68 -15.77
N VAL A 186 16.91 -10.21 -15.22
CA VAL A 186 16.84 -8.89 -14.58
C VAL A 186 16.59 -9.12 -13.09
N ILE A 187 17.51 -8.70 -12.26
CA ILE A 187 17.41 -8.76 -10.80
C ILE A 187 17.00 -7.39 -10.29
N ASP A 188 15.79 -7.29 -9.74
CA ASP A 188 15.23 -6.04 -9.26
C ASP A 188 15.58 -5.79 -7.80
N LEU A 189 15.21 -6.73 -6.93
CA LEU A 189 15.51 -6.65 -5.51
C LEU A 189 15.79 -8.02 -4.91
N VAL A 190 16.49 -7.98 -3.78
CA VAL A 190 16.76 -9.15 -2.94
C VAL A 190 16.38 -8.78 -1.50
N ASP A 191 15.46 -9.53 -0.91
CA ASP A 191 15.18 -9.46 0.52
C ASP A 191 15.91 -10.61 1.25
N LEU A 192 16.73 -10.26 2.23
CA LEU A 192 17.28 -11.22 3.20
C LEU A 192 16.44 -11.18 4.47
N GLU A 193 15.99 -12.33 4.94
CA GLU A 193 15.10 -12.43 6.10
C GLU A 193 15.64 -13.42 7.13
N ASN A 194 15.54 -13.05 8.41
CA ASN A 194 15.76 -13.96 9.52
C ASN A 194 14.42 -14.56 9.96
N VAL A 195 14.07 -15.68 9.36
CA VAL A 195 12.82 -16.41 9.61
C VAL A 195 12.92 -17.17 10.94
N ALA A 196 11.97 -16.94 11.82
CA ALA A 196 11.85 -17.67 13.07
C ALA A 196 11.59 -19.17 12.82
N PRO A 197 11.96 -20.07 13.75
CA PRO A 197 11.62 -21.49 13.65
C PRO A 197 10.11 -21.73 13.48
N PRO A 198 9.70 -22.88 12.90
CA PRO A 198 8.29 -23.19 12.74
C PRO A 198 7.58 -23.23 14.10
N LEU A 199 6.35 -22.74 14.12
CA LEU A 199 5.48 -22.75 15.29
C LEU A 199 5.13 -24.19 15.68
N SER A 200 4.81 -24.38 16.94
CA SER A 200 4.26 -25.64 17.47
C SER A 200 2.73 -25.60 17.47
N ALA A 201 2.10 -26.77 17.47
CA ALA A 201 0.65 -26.91 17.56
C ALA A 201 0.09 -26.16 18.77
N PRO A 202 -0.93 -25.31 18.62
CA PRO A 202 -1.56 -24.64 19.73
C PRO A 202 -2.30 -25.65 20.65
N ALA A 203 -2.43 -25.28 21.90
CA ALA A 203 -3.30 -26.04 22.79
C ALA A 203 -4.74 -26.09 22.22
N ASN A 204 -5.45 -27.17 22.46
CA ASN A 204 -6.82 -27.38 21.97
C ASN A 204 -6.92 -27.31 20.42
N SER A 205 -6.11 -28.10 19.74
CA SER A 205 -6.09 -28.18 18.27
C SER A 205 -6.33 -29.59 17.76
N LEU A 206 -6.86 -29.69 16.53
CA LEU A 206 -6.93 -30.90 15.73
C LEU A 206 -5.82 -30.86 14.67
N ASN A 207 -4.98 -31.87 14.64
CA ASN A 207 -3.93 -31.99 13.64
C ASN A 207 -4.53 -32.57 12.35
N VAL A 208 -4.47 -31.81 11.24
CA VAL A 208 -5.03 -32.21 9.94
C VAL A 208 -4.30 -33.45 9.35
N THR A 209 -3.07 -33.72 9.73
CA THR A 209 -2.29 -34.89 9.27
C THR A 209 -2.53 -36.13 10.12
N GLY A 210 -3.20 -36.00 11.25
CA GLY A 210 -3.58 -37.12 12.11
C GLY A 210 -4.87 -37.79 11.67
N SER A 211 -5.09 -39.05 12.15
CA SER A 211 -6.36 -39.77 11.96
C SER A 211 -7.51 -38.97 12.60
N PRO A 212 -8.71 -38.90 11.99
CA PRO A 212 -9.12 -39.59 10.76
C PRO A 212 -8.82 -38.82 9.46
N TYR A 213 -8.20 -37.62 9.53
CA TYR A 213 -8.08 -36.70 8.38
C TYR A 213 -6.96 -37.12 7.45
N ASN A 214 -5.77 -37.41 7.96
CA ASN A 214 -4.59 -37.93 7.22
C ASN A 214 -4.25 -37.11 5.96
N ALA A 215 -4.27 -35.76 6.05
CA ALA A 215 -3.92 -34.89 4.93
C ALA A 215 -2.47 -35.11 4.50
N ASP A 216 -2.25 -35.22 3.19
CA ASP A 216 -0.89 -35.28 2.60
C ASP A 216 -0.19 -33.92 2.76
N THR A 217 1.10 -33.99 3.12
CA THR A 217 1.96 -32.80 3.33
C THR A 217 3.01 -32.61 2.24
N ASN A 218 2.99 -33.47 1.20
CA ASN A 218 3.98 -33.44 0.12
C ASN A 218 3.47 -32.73 -1.14
N GLY A 219 2.20 -32.26 -1.13
CA GLY A 219 1.57 -31.61 -2.28
C GLY A 219 1.21 -32.55 -3.43
N VAL A 220 1.06 -33.85 -3.17
CA VAL A 220 0.81 -34.88 -4.18
C VAL A 220 -0.64 -35.35 -4.17
N ILE A 221 -1.18 -35.65 -2.98
CA ILE A 221 -2.55 -36.11 -2.80
C ILE A 221 -3.43 -34.92 -2.42
N ASP A 222 -4.58 -34.79 -3.08
CA ASP A 222 -5.54 -33.73 -2.80
C ASP A 222 -6.03 -33.78 -1.34
N ALA A 223 -5.66 -32.79 -0.56
CA ALA A 223 -5.99 -32.63 0.84
C ALA A 223 -7.29 -31.82 1.08
N THR A 224 -8.00 -31.39 0.03
CA THR A 224 -9.19 -30.52 0.15
C THR A 224 -10.23 -31.12 1.11
N SER A 225 -10.63 -32.36 0.91
CA SER A 225 -11.62 -33.03 1.75
C SER A 225 -11.12 -33.28 3.18
N ALA A 226 -9.84 -33.66 3.33
CA ALA A 226 -9.24 -33.90 4.65
C ALA A 226 -9.23 -32.59 5.48
N LEU A 227 -8.80 -31.49 4.88
CA LEU A 227 -8.79 -30.19 5.54
C LEU A 227 -10.21 -29.69 5.87
N GLN A 228 -11.15 -29.82 4.91
CA GLN A 228 -12.55 -29.39 5.16
C GLN A 228 -13.21 -30.20 6.29
N ASN A 229 -13.01 -31.50 6.33
CA ASN A 229 -13.54 -32.34 7.41
C ASN A 229 -12.94 -31.98 8.78
N CYS A 230 -11.63 -31.71 8.82
CA CYS A 230 -10.95 -31.24 10.02
C CYS A 230 -11.50 -29.86 10.48
N VAL A 231 -11.71 -28.93 9.55
CA VAL A 231 -12.30 -27.61 9.82
C VAL A 231 -13.71 -27.76 10.45
N ASN A 232 -14.57 -28.59 9.87
CA ASN A 232 -15.91 -28.79 10.37
C ASN A 232 -15.92 -29.39 11.78
N ALA A 233 -15.07 -30.38 12.05
CA ALA A 233 -14.93 -31.00 13.36
C ALA A 233 -14.35 -30.03 14.39
N ALA A 234 -13.31 -29.30 14.04
CA ALA A 234 -12.69 -28.32 14.93
C ALA A 234 -13.66 -27.20 15.32
N ALA A 235 -14.39 -26.66 14.35
CA ALA A 235 -15.36 -25.60 14.59
C ALA A 235 -16.48 -26.04 15.56
N GLY A 236 -17.00 -27.26 15.39
CA GLY A 236 -17.99 -27.86 16.30
C GLY A 236 -17.49 -28.07 17.72
N GLY A 237 -16.18 -28.31 17.90
CA GLY A 237 -15.53 -28.49 19.19
C GLY A 237 -14.90 -27.22 19.78
N GLY A 238 -14.96 -26.09 19.08
CA GLY A 238 -14.30 -24.84 19.48
C GLY A 238 -12.76 -24.92 19.41
N MET A 239 -12.22 -25.88 18.64
CA MET A 239 -10.79 -26.15 18.50
C MET A 239 -10.21 -25.40 17.29
N THR A 240 -8.88 -25.37 17.21
CA THR A 240 -8.13 -24.86 16.04
C THR A 240 -7.67 -26.02 15.17
N VAL A 241 -7.81 -25.92 13.86
CA VAL A 241 -7.12 -26.82 12.92
C VAL A 241 -5.64 -26.43 12.93
N TRP A 242 -4.79 -27.38 13.31
CA TRP A 242 -3.36 -27.26 13.21
C TRP A 242 -2.87 -27.88 11.90
N MET A 243 -2.14 -27.09 11.10
CA MET A 243 -1.46 -27.53 9.90
C MET A 243 0.05 -27.54 10.14
N PRO A 244 0.68 -28.69 10.38
CA PRO A 244 2.14 -28.84 10.45
C PRO A 244 2.85 -28.29 9.21
N PRO A 245 4.21 -28.12 9.26
CA PRO A 245 4.99 -27.82 8.07
C PRO A 245 4.71 -28.80 6.94
N GLY A 246 4.51 -28.27 5.72
CA GLY A 246 4.23 -29.07 4.53
C GLY A 246 3.53 -28.28 3.43
N GLN A 247 3.39 -28.93 2.29
CA GLN A 247 2.62 -28.46 1.13
C GLN A 247 1.34 -29.27 1.03
N TYR A 248 0.20 -28.61 1.12
CA TYR A 248 -1.13 -29.23 1.06
C TYR A 248 -1.78 -28.92 -0.29
N LEU A 249 -1.91 -29.92 -1.16
CA LEU A 249 -2.59 -29.74 -2.44
C LEU A 249 -4.08 -29.50 -2.23
N ILE A 250 -4.59 -28.37 -2.70
CA ILE A 250 -6.00 -27.97 -2.59
C ILE A 250 -6.55 -27.69 -3.98
N THR A 251 -7.56 -28.44 -4.38
CA THR A 251 -8.19 -28.32 -5.71
C THR A 251 -9.61 -27.74 -5.65
N GLY A 252 -9.91 -26.93 -4.65
CA GLY A 252 -11.22 -26.32 -4.47
C GLY A 252 -11.23 -25.33 -3.32
N THR A 253 -12.44 -25.05 -2.82
CA THR A 253 -12.66 -24.09 -1.74
C THR A 253 -12.71 -24.78 -0.38
N ILE A 254 -11.96 -24.27 0.59
CA ILE A 254 -12.11 -24.57 2.01
C ILE A 254 -13.02 -23.50 2.61
N THR A 255 -14.15 -23.91 3.19
CA THR A 255 -15.13 -23.00 3.78
C THR A 255 -15.10 -23.09 5.30
N LEU A 256 -14.90 -21.94 5.97
CA LEU A 256 -14.88 -21.86 7.41
C LEU A 256 -16.26 -21.45 7.94
N PRO A 257 -16.95 -22.32 8.70
CA PRO A 257 -18.16 -21.96 9.39
C PRO A 257 -17.87 -21.06 10.60
N THR A 258 -18.91 -20.62 11.29
CA THR A 258 -18.76 -19.94 12.59
C THR A 258 -17.86 -20.76 13.53
N ASN A 259 -16.93 -20.09 14.20
CA ASN A 259 -15.86 -20.66 15.04
C ASN A 259 -14.76 -21.41 14.25
N GLY A 260 -14.74 -21.35 12.93
CA GLY A 260 -13.70 -21.95 12.11
C GLY A 260 -12.35 -21.29 12.36
N LYS A 261 -11.33 -22.08 12.75
CA LYS A 261 -9.98 -21.57 13.03
C LYS A 261 -8.94 -22.45 12.37
N ILE A 262 -8.00 -21.83 11.66
CA ILE A 262 -6.85 -22.51 11.04
C ILE A 262 -5.58 -21.81 11.46
N GLN A 263 -4.59 -22.57 11.93
CA GLN A 263 -3.23 -22.11 12.16
C GLN A 263 -2.22 -23.04 11.50
N GLY A 264 -1.30 -22.45 10.72
CA GLY A 264 -0.13 -23.14 10.18
C GLY A 264 1.11 -22.99 11.07
N ALA A 265 2.18 -23.62 10.66
CA ALA A 265 3.47 -23.54 11.33
C ALA A 265 4.28 -22.26 10.99
N GLY A 266 3.73 -21.38 10.20
CA GLY A 266 4.33 -20.16 9.70
C GLY A 266 4.24 -20.07 8.18
N MET A 267 4.20 -18.85 7.64
CA MET A 267 4.02 -18.59 6.20
C MET A 267 5.19 -19.09 5.32
N TRP A 268 6.32 -19.43 5.92
CA TRP A 268 7.46 -20.06 5.26
C TRP A 268 7.39 -21.60 5.26
N TYR A 269 6.58 -22.19 6.13
CA TYR A 269 6.61 -23.62 6.41
C TYR A 269 5.36 -24.38 6.00
N THR A 270 4.19 -23.74 6.09
CA THR A 270 2.90 -24.35 5.75
C THR A 270 2.30 -23.66 4.54
N THR A 271 2.03 -24.41 3.48
CA THR A 271 1.47 -23.85 2.23
C THR A 271 0.24 -24.65 1.78
N LEU A 272 -0.87 -23.95 1.57
CA LEU A 272 -1.99 -24.43 0.76
C LEU A 272 -1.66 -24.16 -0.71
N MET A 273 -1.45 -25.19 -1.49
CA MET A 273 -0.99 -25.10 -2.87
C MET A 273 -2.08 -25.52 -3.83
N GLY A 274 -2.38 -24.72 -4.84
CA GLY A 274 -3.25 -25.11 -5.95
C GLY A 274 -2.64 -26.25 -6.78
N SER A 275 -3.42 -26.82 -7.70
CA SER A 275 -2.92 -27.82 -8.63
C SER A 275 -2.36 -27.17 -9.90
N PRO A 276 -1.07 -27.32 -10.22
CA PRO A 276 -0.51 -26.75 -11.44
C PRO A 276 -1.26 -27.13 -12.72
N SER A 277 -1.78 -28.36 -12.77
CA SER A 277 -2.49 -28.89 -13.94
C SER A 277 -3.98 -28.54 -14.01
N LEU A 278 -4.60 -28.21 -12.88
CA LEU A 278 -6.06 -27.95 -12.81
C LEU A 278 -6.39 -26.45 -12.63
N TYR A 279 -5.48 -25.65 -12.10
CA TYR A 279 -5.74 -24.29 -11.65
C TYR A 279 -6.36 -23.39 -12.74
N ASN A 280 -5.77 -23.43 -13.92
CA ASN A 280 -6.20 -22.61 -15.06
C ASN A 280 -7.29 -23.28 -15.93
N THR A 281 -7.78 -24.47 -15.56
CA THR A 281 -8.87 -25.15 -16.29
C THR A 281 -10.25 -24.65 -15.85
N SER A 282 -10.40 -24.24 -14.60
CA SER A 282 -11.65 -23.68 -14.06
C SER A 282 -11.41 -22.97 -12.72
N SER A 283 -12.09 -21.85 -12.51
CA SER A 283 -12.02 -21.13 -11.23
C SER A 283 -12.53 -21.95 -10.03
N SER A 284 -13.35 -22.98 -10.24
CA SER A 284 -13.80 -23.92 -9.20
C SER A 284 -12.69 -24.88 -8.73
N ARG A 285 -11.58 -24.99 -9.47
CA ARG A 285 -10.44 -25.84 -9.15
C ARG A 285 -9.28 -25.10 -8.48
N ARG A 286 -9.46 -23.83 -8.20
CA ARG A 286 -8.43 -23.00 -7.59
C ARG A 286 -8.45 -23.13 -6.07
N VAL A 287 -7.27 -23.06 -5.45
CA VAL A 287 -7.16 -22.98 -4.00
C VAL A 287 -7.84 -21.70 -3.51
N ARG A 288 -8.78 -21.86 -2.60
CA ARG A 288 -9.53 -20.76 -2.00
C ARG A 288 -9.85 -21.08 -0.55
N VAL A 289 -9.77 -20.07 0.32
CA VAL A 289 -10.20 -20.17 1.71
C VAL A 289 -11.25 -19.10 1.96
N ASN A 290 -12.49 -19.50 2.19
CA ASN A 290 -13.63 -18.60 2.38
C ASN A 290 -14.18 -18.65 3.79
N GLY A 291 -14.37 -17.49 4.39
CA GLY A 291 -15.19 -17.34 5.58
C GLY A 291 -16.68 -17.47 5.26
N ASN A 292 -17.45 -18.07 6.18
CA ASN A 292 -18.91 -18.17 6.13
C ASN A 292 -19.48 -18.16 7.56
N GLY A 293 -19.23 -17.09 8.32
CA GLY A 293 -19.73 -17.01 9.69
C GLY A 293 -19.02 -15.97 10.54
N ASN A 294 -19.08 -16.18 11.85
CA ASN A 294 -18.48 -15.32 12.87
C ASN A 294 -17.36 -16.04 13.61
N ASN A 295 -16.55 -15.29 14.36
CA ASN A 295 -15.50 -15.85 15.20
C ASN A 295 -14.53 -16.76 14.40
N ILE A 296 -14.14 -16.32 13.20
CA ILE A 296 -13.22 -17.02 12.30
C ILE A 296 -11.80 -16.50 12.54
N SER A 297 -10.83 -17.39 12.61
CA SER A 297 -9.42 -17.01 12.75
C SER A 297 -8.52 -17.78 11.79
N LEU A 298 -7.72 -17.05 11.02
CA LEU A 298 -6.74 -17.60 10.09
C LEU A 298 -5.37 -17.04 10.40
N SER A 299 -4.36 -17.91 10.55
CA SER A 299 -2.99 -17.43 10.78
C SER A 299 -1.89 -18.38 10.31
N ASP A 300 -0.73 -17.80 10.01
CA ASP A 300 0.55 -18.48 9.95
C ASP A 300 0.70 -19.53 8.84
N PHE A 301 0.19 -19.27 7.63
CA PHE A 301 0.38 -20.13 6.47
C PHE A 301 0.46 -19.33 5.16
N ALA A 302 0.85 -20.00 4.08
CA ALA A 302 0.83 -19.45 2.74
C ALA A 302 -0.27 -20.06 1.88
N ILE A 303 -0.74 -19.31 0.88
CA ILE A 303 -1.59 -19.76 -0.22
C ILE A 303 -0.81 -19.51 -1.51
N THR A 304 -0.56 -20.55 -2.29
CA THR A 304 0.10 -20.48 -3.59
C THR A 304 -0.85 -20.90 -4.69
N GLY A 305 -1.25 -19.93 -5.51
CA GLY A 305 -1.99 -20.15 -6.74
C GLY A 305 -1.08 -20.47 -7.94
N PHE A 306 -1.68 -20.61 -9.11
CA PHE A 306 -1.00 -20.85 -10.39
C PHE A 306 -1.65 -20.06 -11.53
N LEU A 307 -2.25 -18.90 -11.22
CA LEU A 307 -2.96 -18.10 -12.21
C LEU A 307 -1.96 -17.36 -13.11
N ASN A 308 -2.16 -17.43 -14.42
CA ASN A 308 -1.31 -16.81 -15.42
C ASN A 308 -2.08 -15.95 -16.45
N TYR A 309 -3.29 -15.53 -16.09
CA TYR A 309 -4.13 -14.59 -16.86
C TYR A 309 -5.11 -13.89 -15.93
N ARG A 310 -5.79 -12.87 -16.44
CA ARG A 310 -6.89 -12.22 -15.71
C ARG A 310 -8.21 -12.43 -16.43
N ASN A 311 -9.26 -12.79 -15.67
CA ASN A 311 -10.64 -12.84 -16.16
C ASN A 311 -11.58 -12.40 -15.03
N ASP A 312 -12.19 -11.22 -15.17
CA ASP A 312 -13.05 -10.63 -14.13
C ASP A 312 -14.42 -11.31 -14.03
N SER A 313 -14.82 -12.08 -15.06
CA SER A 313 -16.04 -12.89 -15.01
C SER A 313 -15.90 -14.16 -14.17
N GLU A 314 -14.68 -14.56 -13.83
CA GLU A 314 -14.41 -15.73 -12.98
C GLU A 314 -14.42 -15.34 -11.50
N ALA A 315 -14.76 -16.28 -10.64
CA ALA A 315 -14.72 -16.09 -9.21
C ALA A 315 -13.29 -15.79 -8.73
N ASN A 316 -13.19 -14.94 -7.71
CA ASN A 316 -11.93 -14.65 -7.02
C ASN A 316 -11.42 -15.90 -6.29
N ASP A 317 -10.11 -15.96 -6.09
CA ASP A 317 -9.39 -16.98 -5.33
C ASP A 317 -8.47 -16.32 -4.29
N GLY A 318 -7.69 -17.07 -3.55
CA GLY A 318 -6.99 -16.59 -2.35
C GLY A 318 -7.91 -16.66 -1.12
N LEU A 319 -8.01 -15.57 -0.36
CA LEU A 319 -8.94 -15.46 0.79
C LEU A 319 -10.19 -14.68 0.40
N GLY A 320 -11.37 -15.19 0.78
CA GLY A 320 -12.63 -14.52 0.45
C GLY A 320 -13.79 -14.81 1.40
N GLY A 321 -14.97 -14.32 1.04
CA GLY A 321 -16.24 -14.61 1.72
C GLY A 321 -16.54 -13.71 2.91
N THR A 322 -17.38 -14.21 3.82
CA THR A 322 -17.98 -13.48 4.95
C THR A 322 -17.30 -13.84 6.26
N PHE A 323 -16.77 -12.83 6.95
CA PHE A 323 -16.09 -12.99 8.24
C PHE A 323 -16.88 -12.45 9.44
N GLY A 324 -18.11 -12.04 9.26
CA GLY A 324 -19.05 -11.62 10.31
C GLY A 324 -18.44 -10.74 11.40
N THR A 325 -18.56 -11.16 12.64
CA THR A 325 -18.02 -10.46 13.82
C THR A 325 -16.93 -11.29 14.51
N ASN A 326 -16.06 -10.61 15.28
CA ASN A 326 -15.02 -11.24 16.11
C ASN A 326 -14.09 -12.18 15.33
N SER A 327 -13.67 -11.74 14.13
CA SER A 327 -12.82 -12.53 13.24
C SER A 327 -11.44 -11.88 13.04
N THR A 328 -10.44 -12.69 12.72
CA THR A 328 -9.06 -12.25 12.50
C THR A 328 -8.39 -13.00 11.36
N ILE A 329 -7.56 -12.29 10.58
CA ILE A 329 -6.67 -12.86 9.55
C ILE A 329 -5.28 -12.30 9.84
N SER A 330 -4.28 -13.15 10.05
CA SER A 330 -2.95 -12.65 10.38
C SER A 330 -1.83 -13.53 9.82
N ARG A 331 -0.76 -12.89 9.37
CA ARG A 331 0.45 -13.56 8.86
C ARG A 331 0.14 -14.63 7.82
N ILE A 332 -0.62 -14.23 6.79
CA ILE A 332 -0.91 -15.05 5.61
C ILE A 332 -0.08 -14.51 4.43
N TRP A 333 0.53 -15.41 3.67
CA TRP A 333 1.25 -15.07 2.44
C TRP A 333 0.51 -15.63 1.23
N VAL A 334 -0.08 -14.77 0.41
CA VAL A 334 -0.79 -15.18 -0.81
C VAL A 334 0.02 -14.79 -2.03
N VAL A 335 0.13 -15.71 -2.99
CA VAL A 335 0.87 -15.50 -4.23
C VAL A 335 0.22 -16.21 -5.42
N HIS A 336 0.29 -15.61 -6.62
CA HIS A 336 -0.19 -16.15 -7.91
C HIS A 336 -1.69 -16.52 -7.93
N THR A 337 -2.50 -15.70 -7.26
CA THR A 337 -3.96 -15.78 -7.27
C THR A 337 -4.56 -14.62 -8.06
N LYS A 338 -5.86 -14.63 -8.32
CA LYS A 338 -6.55 -13.47 -8.90
C LYS A 338 -6.55 -12.31 -7.93
N THR A 339 -7.01 -12.53 -6.70
CA THR A 339 -6.93 -11.54 -5.60
C THR A 339 -6.17 -12.14 -4.42
N GLY A 340 -5.52 -11.30 -3.62
CA GLY A 340 -4.94 -11.77 -2.36
C GLY A 340 -6.04 -12.06 -1.34
N ILE A 341 -6.77 -11.01 -0.98
CA ILE A 341 -7.89 -11.03 -0.01
C ILE A 341 -9.04 -10.21 -0.58
N TRP A 342 -10.21 -10.82 -0.75
CA TRP A 342 -11.43 -10.17 -1.22
C TRP A 342 -12.58 -10.53 -0.30
N LEU A 343 -13.02 -9.59 0.54
CA LEU A 343 -13.95 -9.86 1.63
C LEU A 343 -15.25 -9.10 1.50
N GLU A 344 -16.30 -9.74 1.99
CA GLU A 344 -17.65 -9.22 2.07
C GLU A 344 -18.23 -9.47 3.47
N ASN A 345 -19.06 -8.54 3.95
CA ASN A 345 -19.83 -8.73 5.19
C ASN A 345 -18.99 -9.12 6.42
N ALA A 346 -18.21 -8.17 6.91
CA ALA A 346 -17.59 -8.27 8.23
C ALA A 346 -17.78 -6.99 9.05
N ASN A 347 -17.77 -7.12 10.37
CA ASN A 347 -17.85 -6.00 11.29
C ASN A 347 -16.80 -6.15 12.40
N GLY A 348 -15.82 -5.24 12.41
CA GLY A 348 -14.71 -5.26 13.35
C GLY A 348 -13.64 -6.32 13.05
N LEU A 349 -13.49 -6.76 11.79
CA LEU A 349 -12.44 -7.67 11.37
C LEU A 349 -11.06 -7.01 11.52
N VAL A 350 -10.07 -7.79 11.95
CA VAL A 350 -8.65 -7.38 11.95
C VAL A 350 -7.88 -8.23 10.95
N ILE A 351 -7.17 -7.55 10.02
CA ILE A 351 -6.24 -8.17 9.07
C ILE A 351 -4.85 -7.61 9.37
N ASP A 352 -3.94 -8.46 9.84
CA ASP A 352 -2.64 -8.04 10.33
C ASP A 352 -1.48 -8.81 9.71
N SER A 353 -0.40 -8.10 9.35
CA SER A 353 0.89 -8.68 8.94
C SER A 353 0.80 -9.69 7.79
N CYS A 354 -0.11 -9.47 6.82
CA CYS A 354 -0.23 -10.32 5.64
C CYS A 354 0.70 -9.85 4.50
N ARG A 355 1.13 -10.81 3.67
CA ARG A 355 1.92 -10.58 2.45
C ARG A 355 1.11 -10.98 1.23
N LEU A 356 0.90 -10.08 0.26
CA LEU A 356 0.20 -10.36 -1.00
C LEU A 356 1.19 -10.08 -2.14
N ARG A 357 1.43 -11.07 -2.99
CA ARG A 357 2.46 -11.00 -4.03
C ARG A 357 1.93 -11.53 -5.36
N ASN A 358 2.24 -10.84 -6.44
CA ASN A 358 1.92 -11.29 -7.81
C ASN A 358 0.48 -11.76 -7.97
N THR A 359 -0.48 -10.93 -7.54
CA THR A 359 -1.90 -11.14 -7.81
C THR A 359 -2.26 -10.53 -9.16
N THR A 360 -3.19 -11.12 -9.91
CA THR A 360 -3.61 -10.55 -11.20
C THR A 360 -4.69 -9.48 -11.05
N ALA A 361 -5.23 -9.30 -9.86
CA ALA A 361 -6.12 -8.21 -9.44
C ALA A 361 -5.66 -7.66 -8.07
N ASP A 362 -6.59 -7.25 -7.20
CA ASP A 362 -6.28 -6.57 -5.93
C ASP A 362 -5.40 -7.38 -4.98
N GLY A 363 -4.64 -6.65 -4.18
CA GLY A 363 -3.98 -7.19 -2.98
C GLY A 363 -5.01 -7.48 -1.89
N ILE A 364 -5.62 -6.44 -1.32
CA ILE A 364 -6.71 -6.54 -0.33
C ILE A 364 -7.87 -5.64 -0.77
N ASN A 365 -9.05 -6.23 -0.97
CA ASN A 365 -10.28 -5.51 -1.29
C ASN A 365 -11.32 -5.71 -0.18
N LEU A 366 -11.75 -4.61 0.44
CA LEU A 366 -12.86 -4.55 1.37
C LEU A 366 -14.12 -4.15 0.59
N ASN A 367 -14.93 -5.16 0.26
CA ASN A 367 -16.09 -5.02 -0.61
C ASN A 367 -17.39 -4.80 0.19
N THR A 368 -18.49 -5.21 -0.37
CA THR A 368 -19.86 -5.07 0.16
C THR A 368 -19.99 -5.43 1.64
N GLY A 369 -20.59 -4.55 2.44
CA GLY A 369 -20.88 -4.85 3.85
C GLY A 369 -19.68 -4.92 4.78
N MET A 370 -18.50 -4.48 4.36
CA MET A 370 -17.32 -4.38 5.24
C MET A 370 -17.41 -3.14 6.13
N ARG A 371 -17.38 -3.35 7.44
CA ARG A 371 -17.52 -2.28 8.44
C ARG A 371 -16.51 -2.38 9.56
N GLY A 372 -15.89 -1.24 9.91
CA GLY A 372 -14.96 -1.15 11.05
C GLY A 372 -13.77 -2.10 10.94
N THR A 373 -13.39 -2.49 9.73
CA THR A 373 -12.27 -3.39 9.48
C THR A 373 -10.97 -2.64 9.64
N LEU A 374 -10.06 -3.21 10.41
CA LEU A 374 -8.68 -2.73 10.57
C LEU A 374 -7.75 -3.61 9.73
N VAL A 375 -7.11 -3.04 8.73
CA VAL A 375 -6.01 -3.66 7.98
C VAL A 375 -4.72 -2.96 8.41
N THR A 376 -3.80 -3.72 8.99
CA THR A 376 -2.57 -3.15 9.55
C THR A 376 -1.35 -4.01 9.24
N ASN A 377 -0.19 -3.38 9.14
CA ASN A 377 1.11 -4.03 8.90
C ASN A 377 1.16 -4.98 7.68
N CYS A 378 0.22 -4.82 6.74
CA CYS A 378 0.18 -5.65 5.53
C CYS A 378 1.08 -5.09 4.44
N THR A 379 1.64 -5.99 3.64
CA THR A 379 2.50 -5.63 2.51
C THR A 379 1.99 -6.25 1.22
N THR A 380 1.88 -5.44 0.17
CA THR A 380 1.54 -5.90 -1.19
C THR A 380 2.68 -5.57 -2.14
N ARG A 381 2.91 -6.41 -3.14
CA ARG A 381 3.88 -6.17 -4.20
C ARG A 381 3.44 -6.88 -5.49
N SER A 382 3.59 -6.19 -6.64
CA SER A 382 3.21 -6.70 -7.97
C SER A 382 1.74 -7.13 -8.04
N THR A 383 0.82 -6.22 -7.64
CA THR A 383 -0.63 -6.43 -7.82
C THR A 383 -1.07 -5.98 -9.20
N GLY A 384 -2.05 -6.66 -9.77
CA GLY A 384 -2.65 -6.32 -11.07
C GLY A 384 -3.87 -5.42 -10.96
N ASP A 385 -4.15 -4.92 -9.78
CA ASP A 385 -5.13 -3.89 -9.47
C ASP A 385 -4.71 -3.20 -8.15
N ASP A 386 -5.61 -2.58 -7.41
CA ASP A 386 -5.29 -1.85 -6.20
C ASP A 386 -4.55 -2.71 -5.17
N CYS A 387 -3.48 -2.17 -4.60
CA CYS A 387 -2.81 -2.82 -3.47
C CYS A 387 -3.77 -2.97 -2.29
N PHE A 388 -4.53 -1.90 -1.97
CA PHE A 388 -5.50 -1.84 -0.88
C PHE A 388 -6.72 -1.04 -1.34
N ALA A 389 -7.89 -1.67 -1.43
CA ALA A 389 -9.12 -1.04 -1.88
C ALA A 389 -10.25 -1.12 -0.86
N ILE A 390 -11.03 -0.05 -0.73
CA ILE A 390 -12.36 -0.04 -0.13
C ILE A 390 -13.34 0.23 -1.27
N TRP A 391 -13.99 -0.83 -1.75
CA TRP A 391 -14.89 -0.77 -2.90
C TRP A 391 -16.32 -1.13 -2.51
N PRO A 392 -17.19 -0.12 -2.29
CA PRO A 392 -18.57 -0.33 -1.85
C PRO A 392 -19.48 -0.76 -3.02
N GLU A 393 -19.22 -1.92 -3.59
CA GLU A 393 -20.03 -2.48 -4.68
C GLU A 393 -21.48 -2.75 -4.24
N SER A 394 -22.38 -2.85 -5.23
CA SER A 394 -23.76 -3.25 -4.99
C SER A 394 -23.85 -4.76 -4.73
N GLY A 395 -24.27 -5.15 -3.56
CA GLY A 395 -24.44 -6.55 -3.17
C GLY A 395 -25.33 -6.67 -1.93
N SER A 396 -25.54 -7.90 -1.47
CA SER A 396 -26.30 -8.15 -0.24
C SER A 396 -25.46 -7.81 0.99
N ALA A 397 -25.52 -6.55 1.41
CA ALA A 397 -24.80 -6.07 2.57
C ALA A 397 -25.54 -6.41 3.88
N THR A 398 -24.88 -7.13 4.78
CA THR A 398 -25.36 -7.31 6.17
C THR A 398 -25.09 -6.06 7.01
N TYR A 399 -23.99 -5.35 6.73
CA TYR A 399 -23.58 -4.14 7.44
C TYR A 399 -23.46 -2.96 6.47
N VAL A 400 -23.73 -1.75 6.97
CA VAL A 400 -23.42 -0.54 6.21
C VAL A 400 -21.91 -0.41 6.07
N ILE A 401 -21.40 -0.44 4.85
CA ILE A 401 -19.97 -0.35 4.58
C ILE A 401 -19.40 0.98 5.08
N GLY A 402 -18.26 0.92 5.74
CA GLY A 402 -17.56 2.11 6.24
C GLY A 402 -16.82 1.91 7.53
N LEU A 403 -16.20 2.98 8.04
CA LEU A 403 -15.33 2.98 9.22
C LEU A 403 -14.12 2.03 9.07
N ASN A 404 -13.76 1.68 7.84
CA ASN A 404 -12.62 0.81 7.55
C ASN A 404 -11.33 1.62 7.54
N VAL A 405 -10.26 1.02 8.01
CA VAL A 405 -8.95 1.68 8.14
C VAL A 405 -7.87 0.80 7.54
N PHE A 406 -7.11 1.35 6.58
CA PHE A 406 -5.79 0.88 6.22
C PHE A 406 -4.77 1.69 7.00
N THR A 407 -3.95 1.05 7.82
CA THR A 407 -2.92 1.74 8.61
C THR A 407 -1.63 0.94 8.65
N HIS A 408 -0.48 1.64 8.65
CA HIS A 408 0.82 0.98 8.65
C HIS A 408 0.93 -0.11 7.58
N CYS A 409 0.43 0.17 6.36
CA CYS A 409 0.51 -0.74 5.23
C CYS A 409 1.53 -0.25 4.20
N THR A 410 2.15 -1.18 3.49
CA THR A 410 3.07 -0.88 2.38
C THR A 410 2.59 -1.51 1.10
N GLY A 411 2.30 -0.69 0.09
CA GLY A 411 2.01 -1.11 -1.29
C GLY A 411 3.15 -0.75 -2.21
N GLN A 412 3.58 -1.71 -3.04
CA GLN A 412 4.72 -1.53 -3.94
C GLN A 412 4.48 -2.17 -5.30
N LEU A 413 4.96 -1.48 -6.35
CA LEU A 413 5.17 -2.10 -7.67
C LEU A 413 3.90 -2.72 -8.28
N ALA A 414 2.72 -2.11 -8.05
CA ALA A 414 1.53 -2.51 -8.78
C ALA A 414 1.76 -2.34 -10.29
N PHE A 415 1.52 -3.38 -11.07
CA PHE A 415 1.63 -3.27 -12.54
C PHE A 415 0.34 -2.78 -13.20
N LEU A 416 -0.66 -2.46 -12.38
CA LEU A 416 -1.90 -1.76 -12.74
C LEU A 416 -2.53 -1.17 -11.48
N ALA A 417 -3.26 -0.04 -11.64
CA ALA A 417 -4.02 0.65 -10.60
C ALA A 417 -3.20 1.17 -9.40
N ASN A 418 -3.71 1.17 -8.19
CA ASN A 418 -3.32 2.12 -7.17
C ASN A 418 -2.70 1.48 -5.92
N GLY A 419 -1.94 2.26 -5.15
CA GLY A 419 -1.44 1.85 -3.84
C GLY A 419 -2.58 1.70 -2.83
N GLY A 420 -3.32 2.76 -2.59
CA GLY A 420 -4.52 2.75 -1.74
C GLY A 420 -5.70 3.44 -2.41
N ALA A 421 -6.88 2.82 -2.39
CA ALA A 421 -8.06 3.37 -3.04
C ALA A 421 -9.28 3.38 -2.11
N ILE A 422 -10.04 4.50 -2.15
CA ILE A 422 -11.34 4.63 -1.47
C ILE A 422 -12.37 5.08 -2.52
N TYR A 423 -13.36 4.24 -2.75
CA TYR A 423 -14.39 4.45 -3.77
C TYR A 423 -15.74 4.90 -3.18
N GLY A 424 -15.77 5.38 -1.94
CA GLY A 424 -16.98 5.86 -1.27
C GLY A 424 -17.15 5.32 0.14
N ALA A 425 -18.43 5.17 0.56
CA ALA A 425 -18.87 4.70 1.85
C ALA A 425 -18.61 5.66 3.04
N VAL A 426 -18.83 5.19 4.27
CA VAL A 426 -18.88 6.04 5.47
C VAL A 426 -17.53 6.11 6.15
N SER A 427 -16.91 7.30 6.25
CA SER A 427 -15.78 7.58 7.14
C SER A 427 -14.61 6.59 7.03
N ASN A 428 -14.21 6.23 5.82
CA ASN A 428 -13.06 5.34 5.60
C ASN A 428 -11.74 6.10 5.69
N ARG A 429 -10.64 5.38 6.02
CA ARG A 429 -9.34 6.00 6.28
C ARG A 429 -8.19 5.23 5.64
N ILE A 430 -7.19 5.98 5.14
CA ILE A 430 -5.85 5.49 4.80
C ILE A 430 -4.87 6.33 5.61
N GLU A 431 -4.10 5.71 6.51
CA GLU A 431 -3.21 6.44 7.40
C GLU A 431 -1.93 5.68 7.71
N ASP A 432 -0.83 6.43 7.92
CA ASP A 432 0.48 5.87 8.24
C ASP A 432 0.98 4.82 7.21
N CYS A 433 0.58 4.94 5.93
CA CYS A 433 0.90 4.02 4.86
C CYS A 433 2.03 4.54 3.96
N ALA A 434 2.75 3.60 3.33
CA ALA A 434 3.75 3.90 2.30
C ALA A 434 3.36 3.24 0.98
N PHE A 435 3.30 4.04 -0.08
CA PHE A 435 3.05 3.57 -1.44
C PHE A 435 4.22 3.96 -2.33
N THR A 436 4.81 2.97 -2.99
CA THR A 436 6.06 3.19 -3.74
C THR A 436 6.01 2.47 -5.08
N ASP A 437 6.50 3.15 -6.11
CA ASP A 437 6.61 2.58 -7.46
C ASP A 437 5.26 2.11 -8.01
N MET A 438 4.33 3.07 -8.19
CA MET A 438 3.04 2.86 -8.86
C MET A 438 3.10 3.48 -10.27
N PRO A 439 3.79 2.84 -11.24
CA PRO A 439 4.12 3.49 -12.52
C PRO A 439 2.90 3.71 -13.42
N TYR A 440 1.78 3.07 -13.13
CA TYR A 440 0.57 3.13 -13.96
C TYR A 440 -0.67 3.58 -13.20
N GLY A 441 -0.53 3.92 -11.92
CA GLY A 441 -1.62 4.33 -11.05
C GLY A 441 -1.19 5.32 -9.96
N CYS A 442 -2.11 5.61 -9.06
CA CYS A 442 -1.90 6.54 -7.97
C CYS A 442 -1.17 5.87 -6.78
N GLY A 443 -0.50 6.64 -5.95
CA GLY A 443 -0.23 6.23 -4.58
C GLY A 443 -1.52 6.16 -3.77
N ILE A 444 -2.34 7.24 -3.82
CA ILE A 444 -3.68 7.26 -3.22
C ILE A 444 -4.70 7.73 -4.27
N TYR A 445 -5.78 6.96 -4.40
CA TYR A 445 -6.91 7.23 -5.28
C TYR A 445 -8.21 7.35 -4.47
N ILE A 446 -8.82 8.53 -4.48
CA ILE A 446 -10.12 8.77 -3.84
C ILE A 446 -11.10 9.09 -4.96
N ALA A 447 -12.03 8.19 -5.22
CA ALA A 447 -12.80 8.25 -6.44
C ALA A 447 -14.29 7.94 -6.22
N GLY A 448 -15.14 8.81 -6.72
CA GLY A 448 -16.57 8.56 -6.87
C GLY A 448 -16.89 7.89 -8.20
N THR A 449 -15.99 7.06 -8.73
CA THR A 449 -16.09 6.36 -10.01
C THR A 449 -16.19 4.85 -9.80
N PHE A 450 -16.49 4.11 -10.88
CA PHE A 450 -16.82 2.68 -10.87
C PHE A 450 -18.19 2.37 -10.25
N ALA A 451 -18.67 1.15 -10.40
CA ALA A 451 -20.01 0.70 -10.05
C ALA A 451 -20.24 0.67 -8.52
N ILE A 452 -20.36 1.84 -7.92
CA ILE A 452 -20.69 1.99 -6.52
C ILE A 452 -22.15 1.63 -6.30
N GLY A 453 -22.45 0.80 -5.31
CA GLY A 453 -23.82 0.46 -4.94
C GLY A 453 -24.64 1.70 -4.55
N SER A 454 -25.92 1.71 -4.88
CA SER A 454 -26.82 2.81 -4.50
C SER A 454 -26.79 3.04 -2.98
N GLY A 455 -26.56 4.28 -2.57
CA GLY A 455 -26.43 4.67 -1.15
C GLY A 455 -25.05 4.48 -0.53
N ASN A 456 -24.07 3.97 -1.28
CA ASN A 456 -22.71 3.75 -0.79
C ASN A 456 -21.74 4.89 -1.16
N GLY A 457 -22.22 6.06 -1.52
CA GLY A 457 -21.40 7.24 -1.77
C GLY A 457 -20.68 7.76 -0.53
N PHE A 458 -19.79 8.73 -0.73
CA PHE A 458 -19.03 9.35 0.37
C PHE A 458 -19.97 9.97 1.40
N SER A 459 -19.82 9.58 2.66
CA SER A 459 -20.53 10.15 3.80
C SER A 459 -19.68 10.05 5.07
N GLY A 460 -19.97 10.93 6.05
CA GLY A 460 -19.05 11.12 7.17
C GLY A 460 -17.70 11.68 6.71
N LEU A 461 -16.65 11.58 7.50
CA LEU A 461 -15.32 12.12 7.20
C LEU A 461 -14.40 11.04 6.61
N THR A 462 -14.04 11.18 5.33
CA THR A 462 -12.99 10.36 4.70
C THR A 462 -11.63 10.99 4.96
N VAL A 463 -10.64 10.18 5.34
CA VAL A 463 -9.31 10.67 5.72
C VAL A 463 -8.21 9.95 4.95
N ALA A 464 -7.25 10.71 4.41
CA ALA A 464 -5.96 10.23 3.97
C ALA A 464 -4.87 11.01 4.72
N GLN A 465 -4.10 10.34 5.59
CA GLN A 465 -3.15 11.08 6.41
C GLN A 465 -1.86 10.32 6.74
N ARG A 466 -0.79 11.10 6.95
CA ARG A 466 0.53 10.59 7.36
C ARG A 466 1.04 9.48 6.44
N CYS A 467 0.92 9.69 5.12
CA CYS A 467 1.37 8.72 4.13
C CYS A 467 2.55 9.24 3.32
N ASN A 468 3.39 8.33 2.87
CA ASN A 468 4.46 8.60 1.92
C ASN A 468 4.11 8.01 0.55
N LEU A 469 4.15 8.83 -0.49
CA LEU A 469 3.91 8.46 -1.88
C LEU A 469 5.20 8.71 -2.66
N THR A 470 5.90 7.64 -3.05
CA THR A 470 7.20 7.75 -3.74
C THR A 470 7.13 7.10 -5.10
N ARG A 471 7.50 7.82 -6.17
CA ARG A 471 7.43 7.35 -7.56
C ARG A 471 6.05 6.78 -7.90
N CYS A 472 5.00 7.49 -7.49
CA CYS A 472 3.61 7.16 -7.81
C CYS A 472 3.10 8.12 -8.88
N GLY A 473 1.96 7.75 -9.45
CA GLY A 473 1.41 8.42 -10.62
C GLY A 473 2.07 7.93 -11.89
N GLY A 474 1.48 8.19 -13.03
CA GLY A 474 2.06 7.79 -14.29
C GLY A 474 1.02 7.54 -15.37
N ARG A 475 1.42 6.86 -16.42
CA ARG A 475 0.52 6.53 -17.53
C ARG A 475 0.72 5.09 -17.95
N ASP A 476 -0.37 4.39 -18.06
CA ASP A 476 -0.39 3.06 -18.66
C ASP A 476 0.10 3.14 -20.13
N PRO A 477 1.08 2.33 -20.54
CA PRO A 477 1.59 2.30 -21.89
C PRO A 477 0.54 1.91 -22.95
N ASN A 478 -0.55 1.26 -22.54
CA ASN A 478 -1.68 0.93 -23.42
C ASN A 478 -2.69 2.08 -23.58
N GLY A 479 -2.36 3.28 -23.13
CA GLY A 479 -3.12 4.48 -23.45
C GLY A 479 -4.18 4.90 -22.44
N TRP A 480 -4.19 4.33 -21.24
CA TRP A 480 -5.04 4.81 -20.16
C TRP A 480 -4.65 6.23 -19.72
N SER A 481 -5.55 6.89 -19.02
CA SER A 481 -5.34 8.28 -18.59
C SER A 481 -4.10 8.43 -17.72
N TRP A 482 -3.55 9.63 -17.70
CA TRP A 482 -2.56 10.04 -16.71
C TRP A 482 -3.15 9.95 -15.31
N ARG A 483 -2.30 9.65 -14.32
CA ARG A 483 -2.63 9.68 -12.91
C ARG A 483 -1.57 10.43 -12.14
N ALA A 484 -1.99 11.24 -11.17
CA ALA A 484 -1.10 11.84 -10.19
C ALA A 484 -0.71 10.85 -9.09
N ALA A 485 0.26 11.20 -8.26
CA ALA A 485 0.57 10.41 -7.06
C ALA A 485 -0.61 10.38 -6.08
N LEU A 486 -1.37 11.48 -5.97
CA LEU A 486 -2.64 11.57 -5.27
C LEU A 486 -3.71 12.10 -6.22
N THR A 487 -4.75 11.32 -6.46
CA THR A 487 -5.83 11.67 -7.39
C THR A 487 -7.18 11.69 -6.68
N LEU A 488 -7.94 12.77 -6.92
CA LEU A 488 -9.36 12.87 -6.58
C LEU A 488 -10.17 12.80 -7.87
N ALA A 489 -11.05 11.80 -7.97
CA ALA A 489 -11.87 11.58 -9.15
C ALA A 489 -13.36 11.54 -8.80
N PRO A 490 -13.99 12.71 -8.57
CA PRO A 490 -15.45 12.77 -8.38
C PRO A 490 -16.18 12.38 -9.66
N GLY A 491 -17.42 11.93 -9.51
CA GLY A 491 -18.29 11.60 -10.62
C GLY A 491 -19.74 11.94 -10.32
N SER A 492 -20.61 11.84 -11.34
CA SER A 492 -22.06 11.99 -11.19
C SER A 492 -22.79 10.97 -12.05
N GLY A 493 -23.99 10.56 -11.64
CA GLY A 493 -24.81 9.56 -12.31
C GLY A 493 -25.08 8.32 -11.44
N SER A 494 -25.73 7.32 -11.99
CA SER A 494 -26.22 6.17 -11.22
C SER A 494 -25.11 5.32 -10.55
N TYR A 495 -23.89 5.39 -11.09
CA TYR A 495 -22.73 4.59 -10.62
C TYR A 495 -21.55 5.48 -10.20
N PHE A 496 -21.77 6.79 -10.10
CA PHE A 496 -20.74 7.77 -9.78
C PHE A 496 -21.19 8.63 -8.62
N GLN A 497 -20.25 9.08 -7.79
CA GLN A 497 -20.54 9.86 -6.59
C GLN A 497 -19.65 11.10 -6.51
N ASN A 498 -20.18 12.18 -5.97
CA ASN A 498 -19.40 13.31 -5.56
C ASN A 498 -18.48 12.92 -4.38
N ILE A 499 -17.36 13.60 -4.26
CA ILE A 499 -16.47 13.48 -3.09
C ILE A 499 -16.84 14.61 -2.12
N THR A 500 -17.20 14.25 -0.90
CA THR A 500 -17.55 15.22 0.15
C THR A 500 -16.95 14.83 1.49
N ASN A 501 -16.71 15.83 2.35
CA ASN A 501 -16.13 15.65 3.68
C ASN A 501 -14.79 14.88 3.65
N LEU A 502 -13.80 15.46 2.99
CA LEU A 502 -12.48 14.86 2.80
C LEU A 502 -11.41 15.65 3.56
N ASN A 503 -10.59 14.93 4.32
CA ASN A 503 -9.39 15.48 4.94
C ASN A 503 -8.14 14.73 4.44
N ILE A 504 -7.26 15.44 3.75
CA ILE A 504 -5.93 14.99 3.35
C ILE A 504 -4.92 15.71 4.24
N ASN A 505 -4.10 14.96 4.98
CA ASN A 505 -3.26 15.59 5.99
C ASN A 505 -1.89 14.90 6.13
N HIS A 506 -0.81 15.70 6.24
CA HIS A 506 0.55 15.17 6.40
C HIS A 506 0.94 14.13 5.34
N ILE A 507 0.76 14.45 4.07
CA ILE A 507 1.17 13.58 2.95
C ILE A 507 2.51 14.07 2.40
N ASN A 508 3.47 13.15 2.26
CA ASN A 508 4.71 13.39 1.54
C ASN A 508 4.64 12.75 0.16
N ILE A 509 4.78 13.55 -0.88
CA ILE A 509 4.83 13.11 -2.28
C ILE A 509 6.24 13.37 -2.80
N THR A 510 6.93 12.32 -3.20
CA THR A 510 8.32 12.38 -3.70
C THR A 510 8.46 11.70 -5.03
N ASN A 511 9.15 12.36 -5.97
CA ASN A 511 9.46 11.78 -7.27
C ASN A 511 8.22 11.30 -8.04
N SER A 512 7.12 12.06 -8.01
CA SER A 512 5.92 11.68 -8.78
C SER A 512 6.24 11.60 -10.27
N LEU A 513 5.75 10.57 -10.93
CA LEU A 513 6.04 10.35 -12.36
C LEU A 513 5.26 11.33 -13.25
N CYS A 514 4.11 11.82 -12.80
CA CYS A 514 3.29 12.83 -13.48
C CYS A 514 3.02 14.00 -12.53
N TYR A 515 1.78 14.48 -12.43
CA TYR A 515 1.38 15.46 -11.43
C TYR A 515 1.56 14.90 -10.02
N ALA A 516 1.78 15.74 -9.04
CA ALA A 516 1.81 15.26 -7.66
C ALA A 516 0.40 15.09 -7.10
N VAL A 517 -0.47 16.07 -7.29
CA VAL A 517 -1.89 16.02 -6.91
C VAL A 517 -2.75 16.40 -8.10
N GLU A 518 -3.80 15.64 -8.37
CA GLU A 518 -4.77 16.00 -9.41
C GLU A 518 -6.22 15.89 -8.92
N VAL A 519 -7.07 16.75 -9.44
CA VAL A 519 -8.52 16.65 -9.35
C VAL A 519 -9.05 16.47 -10.76
N LEU A 520 -9.57 15.30 -11.06
CA LEU A 520 -9.87 14.86 -12.41
C LEU A 520 -11.28 14.28 -12.46
N ASN A 521 -11.97 14.51 -13.55
CA ASN A 521 -13.21 13.80 -13.86
C ASN A 521 -12.97 12.71 -14.90
N ASN A 522 -13.37 11.48 -14.57
CA ASN A 522 -13.18 10.34 -15.47
C ASN A 522 -14.37 10.08 -16.42
N ALA A 523 -15.58 10.51 -16.10
CA ALA A 523 -16.75 10.07 -16.86
C ALA A 523 -17.87 11.10 -17.02
N SER A 524 -18.06 12.00 -16.08
CA SER A 524 -19.11 13.01 -16.08
C SER A 524 -18.81 14.10 -15.06
N SER A 525 -19.50 15.23 -15.12
CA SER A 525 -19.29 16.31 -14.15
C SER A 525 -19.47 15.80 -12.72
N GLY A 526 -18.44 15.97 -11.88
CA GLY A 526 -18.45 15.62 -10.48
C GLY A 526 -18.09 16.81 -9.59
N VAL A 527 -18.41 16.71 -8.31
CA VAL A 527 -18.18 17.79 -7.33
C VAL A 527 -17.28 17.26 -6.21
N VAL A 528 -16.31 18.10 -5.83
CA VAL A 528 -15.57 17.97 -4.57
C VAL A 528 -16.02 19.09 -3.65
N SER A 529 -16.48 18.75 -2.45
CA SER A 529 -17.00 19.74 -1.49
C SER A 529 -16.59 19.38 -0.05
N ASN A 530 -16.45 20.42 0.79
CA ASN A 530 -15.99 20.26 2.16
C ASN A 530 -14.72 19.41 2.24
N ALA A 531 -13.70 19.79 1.46
CA ALA A 531 -12.43 19.10 1.35
C ALA A 531 -11.29 20.01 1.81
N THR A 532 -10.38 19.42 2.58
CA THR A 532 -9.17 20.09 3.08
C THR A 532 -7.94 19.28 2.74
N MET A 533 -6.88 19.95 2.31
CA MET A 533 -5.55 19.41 2.14
C MET A 533 -4.58 20.21 3.01
N ASN A 534 -4.03 19.56 4.04
CA ASN A 534 -3.22 20.22 5.06
C ASN A 534 -1.84 19.56 5.19
N LEU A 535 -0.79 20.37 5.37
CA LEU A 535 0.59 19.91 5.60
C LEU A 535 1.06 18.88 4.56
N VAL A 536 0.81 19.16 3.28
CA VAL A 536 1.27 18.32 2.17
C VAL A 536 2.60 18.83 1.65
N ASN A 537 3.58 17.93 1.59
CA ASN A 537 4.90 18.20 1.09
C ASN A 537 5.12 17.48 -0.24
N ILE A 538 5.42 18.25 -1.29
CA ILE A 538 5.69 17.76 -2.64
C ILE A 538 7.13 18.06 -2.98
N SER A 539 7.91 17.02 -3.31
CA SER A 539 9.27 17.20 -3.80
C SER A 539 9.49 16.36 -5.06
N ASN A 540 9.81 17.04 -6.13
CA ASN A 540 10.08 16.48 -7.45
C ASN A 540 8.86 15.73 -8.06
N TYR A 541 8.52 16.06 -9.30
CA TYR A 541 7.38 15.49 -10.03
C TYR A 541 7.59 15.65 -11.53
N GLY A 542 6.75 14.98 -12.35
CA GLY A 542 6.82 15.04 -13.81
C GLY A 542 7.99 14.24 -14.38
N LEU A 543 8.32 13.08 -13.80
CA LEU A 543 9.52 12.32 -14.13
C LEU A 543 9.32 11.35 -15.31
N GLN A 544 8.08 10.99 -15.67
CA GLN A 544 7.83 9.89 -16.60
C GLN A 544 7.94 10.30 -18.07
N VAL A 545 7.48 11.49 -18.47
CA VAL A 545 7.37 11.83 -19.87
C VAL A 545 7.89 13.22 -20.16
N ALA A 546 8.86 13.34 -21.08
CA ALA A 546 9.25 14.59 -21.71
C ALA A 546 8.29 14.91 -22.86
N GLY A 547 7.83 16.16 -22.93
CA GLY A 547 7.21 16.69 -24.16
C GLY A 547 5.73 16.40 -24.38
N VAL A 548 4.98 15.95 -23.38
CA VAL A 548 3.53 16.07 -23.45
C VAL A 548 3.19 17.56 -23.41
N SER A 549 2.30 17.99 -24.28
CA SER A 549 1.87 19.39 -24.38
C SER A 549 1.15 19.82 -23.09
N GLY A 550 1.91 20.21 -22.09
CA GLY A 550 1.44 20.64 -20.79
C GLY A 550 2.58 20.79 -19.81
N VAL A 551 2.43 21.67 -18.86
CA VAL A 551 3.35 21.84 -17.75
C VAL A 551 2.94 20.84 -16.68
N TRP A 552 3.80 19.89 -16.33
CA TRP A 552 3.62 19.08 -15.12
C TRP A 552 3.60 20.01 -13.91
N ALA A 553 2.65 19.83 -13.02
CA ALA A 553 2.47 20.70 -11.89
C ALA A 553 2.39 19.93 -10.57
N GLY A 554 2.70 20.61 -9.47
CA GLY A 554 2.44 20.07 -8.13
C GLY A 554 0.95 19.84 -7.92
N LEU A 555 0.11 20.82 -8.27
CA LEU A 555 -1.35 20.71 -8.26
C LEU A 555 -1.93 20.89 -9.65
N TRP A 556 -2.84 20.02 -10.05
CA TRP A 556 -3.55 20.12 -11.32
C TRP A 556 -5.05 19.84 -11.15
N ASN A 557 -5.89 20.55 -11.87
CA ASN A 557 -7.30 20.19 -12.02
C ASN A 557 -7.69 20.11 -13.49
N GLY A 558 -8.46 19.09 -13.84
CA GLY A 558 -9.01 18.87 -15.17
C GLY A 558 -10.32 19.62 -15.41
N ASN A 559 -10.78 19.58 -16.65
CA ASN A 559 -12.09 20.11 -17.04
C ASN A 559 -13.23 19.35 -16.35
N SER A 560 -14.39 20.01 -16.21
CA SER A 560 -15.66 19.40 -15.78
C SER A 560 -15.73 18.93 -14.33
N VAL A 561 -14.82 19.34 -13.45
CA VAL A 561 -14.96 19.20 -12.00
C VAL A 561 -15.48 20.50 -11.42
N ALA A 562 -16.39 20.42 -10.45
CA ALA A 562 -16.90 21.56 -9.70
C ALA A 562 -16.53 21.47 -8.21
N GLY A 563 -16.66 22.61 -7.51
CA GLY A 563 -16.44 22.70 -6.08
C GLY A 563 -15.09 23.29 -5.69
N SER A 564 -14.59 22.92 -4.53
CA SER A 564 -13.35 23.49 -4.03
C SER A 564 -12.66 22.59 -2.99
N MET A 565 -11.39 22.87 -2.77
CA MET A 565 -10.58 22.31 -1.70
C MET A 565 -9.79 23.41 -1.00
N ASN A 566 -9.84 23.46 0.31
CA ASN A 566 -9.00 24.33 1.10
C ASN A 566 -7.58 23.76 1.17
N ILE A 567 -6.58 24.59 0.92
CA ILE A 567 -5.16 24.22 0.95
C ILE A 567 -4.52 24.94 2.14
N GLU A 568 -3.98 24.17 3.06
CA GLU A 568 -3.35 24.64 4.29
C GLU A 568 -1.95 24.03 4.42
N GLY A 569 -0.90 24.88 4.45
CA GLY A 569 0.47 24.39 4.68
C GLY A 569 1.05 23.51 3.56
N LEU A 570 0.85 23.88 2.30
CA LEU A 570 1.46 23.23 1.15
C LEU A 570 2.93 23.65 1.01
N THR A 571 3.82 22.65 0.81
CA THR A 571 5.21 22.89 0.44
C THR A 571 5.51 22.22 -0.90
N VAL A 572 6.13 22.93 -1.82
CA VAL A 572 6.54 22.41 -3.14
C VAL A 572 8.02 22.68 -3.36
N ASN A 573 8.81 21.63 -3.52
CA ASN A 573 10.26 21.69 -3.69
C ASN A 573 10.96 22.58 -2.61
N GLY A 574 10.54 22.40 -1.35
CA GLY A 574 11.08 23.12 -0.20
C GLY A 574 10.52 24.54 0.00
N ASN A 575 9.66 25.03 -0.90
CA ASN A 575 9.08 26.36 -0.79
C ASN A 575 7.63 26.27 -0.26
N ALA A 576 7.31 27.00 0.79
CA ALA A 576 5.95 27.12 1.30
C ALA A 576 5.11 27.92 0.30
N ILE A 577 3.93 27.39 -0.04
CA ILE A 577 2.95 28.01 -0.94
C ILE A 577 1.76 28.46 -0.12
N THR A 578 1.70 29.75 0.16
CA THR A 578 0.68 30.36 1.05
C THR A 578 -0.41 31.12 0.31
N THR A 579 -0.22 31.35 -0.99
CA THR A 579 -1.19 32.04 -1.85
C THR A 579 -1.28 31.31 -3.18
N MET A 580 -2.42 31.44 -3.86
CA MET A 580 -2.61 30.84 -5.18
C MET A 580 -1.56 31.38 -6.17
N PRO A 581 -0.66 30.53 -6.70
CA PRO A 581 0.27 30.93 -7.75
C PRO A 581 -0.48 31.24 -9.07
N ALA A 582 0.17 31.93 -10.00
CA ALA A 582 -0.37 32.09 -11.34
C ALA A 582 -0.66 30.74 -12.00
N SER A 583 -1.83 30.61 -12.63
CA SER A 583 -2.17 29.38 -13.37
C SER A 583 -1.21 29.14 -14.54
N GLY A 584 -0.99 27.87 -14.87
CA GLY A 584 -0.04 27.46 -15.91
C GLY A 584 1.42 27.44 -15.48
N THR A 585 1.68 27.53 -14.17
CA THR A 585 3.02 27.36 -13.59
C THR A 585 3.29 25.89 -13.23
N ALA A 586 4.56 25.56 -12.97
CA ALA A 586 4.93 24.24 -12.46
C ALA A 586 4.33 23.94 -11.06
N VAL A 587 3.92 24.93 -10.28
CA VAL A 587 3.32 24.73 -8.96
C VAL A 587 1.83 24.42 -9.07
N VAL A 588 1.09 25.21 -9.84
CA VAL A 588 -0.35 25.00 -10.06
C VAL A 588 -0.68 25.17 -11.53
N ASN A 589 -1.28 24.16 -12.11
CA ASN A 589 -1.85 24.24 -13.45
C ASN A 589 -3.37 24.05 -13.36
N GLN A 590 -4.07 25.13 -13.19
CA GLN A 590 -5.52 25.16 -13.12
C GLN A 590 -6.10 25.43 -14.50
N VAL A 591 -6.74 24.42 -15.08
CA VAL A 591 -7.57 24.64 -16.27
C VAL A 591 -8.80 25.44 -15.84
N PRO A 592 -9.26 26.44 -16.60
CA PRO A 592 -10.49 27.16 -16.30
C PRO A 592 -11.64 26.16 -16.12
N SER A 593 -12.08 25.97 -14.90
CA SER A 593 -13.13 25.05 -14.48
C SER A 593 -13.92 25.66 -13.34
N THR A 594 -14.97 25.00 -12.93
CA THR A 594 -15.76 25.36 -11.77
C THR A 594 -15.14 24.85 -10.45
N PHE A 595 -13.94 24.29 -10.48
CA PHE A 595 -13.20 23.85 -9.30
C PHE A 595 -12.12 24.84 -8.89
N THR A 596 -11.95 25.08 -7.58
CA THR A 596 -10.98 26.03 -7.05
C THR A 596 -10.13 25.43 -5.93
N PHE A 597 -8.80 25.61 -6.01
CA PHE A 597 -7.90 25.45 -4.87
C PHE A 597 -7.91 26.75 -4.05
N ASN A 598 -8.46 26.71 -2.84
CA ASN A 598 -8.52 27.86 -1.92
C ASN A 598 -7.32 27.82 -0.98
N PHE A 599 -6.32 28.66 -1.23
CA PHE A 599 -5.17 28.76 -0.33
C PHE A 599 -5.57 29.55 0.93
N MET A 600 -5.46 28.90 2.08
CA MET A 600 -5.76 29.47 3.37
C MET A 600 -4.50 30.13 3.95
N PRO A 601 -4.63 31.26 4.70
CA PRO A 601 -3.49 31.83 5.38
C PRO A 601 -2.92 30.83 6.40
N THR A 602 -1.64 30.98 6.75
CA THR A 602 -1.02 30.15 7.80
C THR A 602 -1.77 30.30 9.14
N PRO A 603 -1.91 29.22 9.94
CA PRO A 603 -2.60 29.27 11.24
C PRO A 603 -1.71 29.89 12.33
N ASP A 604 -1.12 31.07 12.06
CA ASP A 604 -0.23 31.75 12.99
C ASP A 604 -1.01 32.31 14.18
N ILE A 605 -0.54 32.02 15.39
CA ILE A 605 -1.09 32.60 16.60
C ILE A 605 -0.41 33.98 16.83
N THR A 606 -1.19 35.03 16.78
CA THR A 606 -0.74 36.38 17.05
C THR A 606 -0.98 36.73 18.52
N PRO A 607 0.05 36.94 19.35
CA PRO A 607 -0.10 37.34 20.74
C PRO A 607 -0.10 38.86 20.88
N VAL A 608 -1.01 39.37 21.71
CA VAL A 608 -1.03 40.77 22.15
C VAL A 608 -1.15 40.80 23.67
N VAL A 609 -0.25 41.47 24.34
CA VAL A 609 -0.32 41.65 25.79
C VAL A 609 -0.85 43.05 26.11
N SER A 610 -1.91 43.14 26.89
CA SER A 610 -2.49 44.39 27.35
C SER A 610 -2.77 44.28 28.86
N GLY A 611 -1.99 45.01 29.66
CA GLY A 611 -2.03 44.89 31.12
C GLY A 611 -1.70 43.45 31.58
N ASN A 612 -2.60 42.84 32.32
CA ASN A 612 -2.47 41.47 32.82
C ASN A 612 -3.23 40.46 31.95
N VAL A 613 -3.49 40.78 30.68
CA VAL A 613 -4.20 39.90 29.76
C VAL A 613 -3.33 39.61 28.53
N LEU A 614 -3.14 38.34 28.23
CA LEU A 614 -2.60 37.84 26.96
C LEU A 614 -3.78 37.56 26.05
N GLN A 615 -3.91 38.30 24.96
CA GLN A 615 -4.85 38.02 23.90
C GLN A 615 -4.13 37.21 22.81
N LEU A 616 -4.67 36.06 22.47
CA LEU A 616 -4.21 35.24 21.37
C LEU A 616 -5.27 35.25 20.26
N SER A 617 -4.85 35.53 19.06
CA SER A 617 -5.75 35.48 17.88
C SER A 617 -5.11 34.74 16.73
N TRP A 618 -5.96 34.16 15.87
CA TRP A 618 -5.56 33.45 14.67
C TRP A 618 -6.54 33.74 13.52
N PRO A 619 -6.19 33.43 12.27
CA PRO A 619 -7.08 33.73 11.14
C PRO A 619 -8.45 33.06 11.31
N ALA A 620 -9.53 33.77 10.94
CA ALA A 620 -10.90 33.32 11.11
C ALA A 620 -11.21 31.98 10.35
N ALA A 621 -10.42 31.67 9.35
CA ALA A 621 -10.50 30.40 8.62
C ALA A 621 -10.25 29.16 9.51
N TYR A 622 -9.63 29.34 10.67
CA TYR A 622 -9.29 28.29 11.64
C TYR A 622 -10.25 28.26 12.86
N VAL A 623 -11.43 28.86 12.74
CA VAL A 623 -12.52 28.60 13.68
C VAL A 623 -12.92 27.13 13.55
N GLY A 624 -12.97 26.44 14.66
CA GLY A 624 -13.09 24.97 14.73
C GLY A 624 -11.84 24.29 15.27
N TRP A 625 -10.67 24.89 15.05
CA TRP A 625 -9.42 24.44 15.66
C TRP A 625 -9.36 24.74 17.14
N THR A 626 -8.70 23.89 17.90
CA THR A 626 -8.58 24.01 19.36
C THR A 626 -7.23 24.58 19.73
N LEU A 627 -7.24 25.70 20.48
CA LEU A 627 -6.03 26.19 21.16
C LEU A 627 -5.71 25.26 22.34
N GLN A 628 -4.46 24.80 22.40
CA GLN A 628 -3.95 24.06 23.55
C GLN A 628 -2.86 24.84 24.26
N ALA A 629 -2.81 24.68 25.57
CA ALA A 629 -1.79 25.27 26.42
C ALA A 629 -1.04 24.19 27.22
N GLN A 630 0.24 24.46 27.46
CA GLN A 630 1.10 23.68 28.35
C GLN A 630 1.84 24.61 29.29
N THR A 631 1.76 24.33 30.58
CA THR A 631 2.49 25.08 31.60
C THR A 631 3.61 24.24 32.18
N ASN A 632 4.83 24.74 32.15
CA ASN A 632 6.04 24.04 32.61
C ASN A 632 6.81 24.87 33.60
N ALA A 633 7.60 24.25 34.48
CA ALA A 633 8.52 24.93 35.38
C ALA A 633 9.52 25.78 34.57
N PRO A 634 10.02 26.92 35.12
CA PRO A 634 11.03 27.69 34.46
C PRO A 634 12.26 26.85 34.09
N GLY A 635 12.69 26.93 32.83
CA GLY A 635 13.81 26.14 32.31
C GLY A 635 13.46 24.71 31.90
N ALA A 636 12.27 24.19 32.18
CA ALA A 636 11.77 22.97 31.57
C ALA A 636 11.31 23.27 30.12
N GLY A 637 11.75 22.46 29.18
CA GLY A 637 11.32 22.54 27.77
C GLY A 637 9.86 22.08 27.56
N LEU A 638 9.48 21.96 26.30
CA LEU A 638 8.18 21.43 25.93
C LEU A 638 8.05 19.95 26.32
N GLY A 639 6.92 19.60 26.92
CA GLY A 639 6.56 18.23 27.28
C GLY A 639 5.43 17.67 26.41
N ALA A 640 4.94 16.50 26.76
CA ALA A 640 3.87 15.82 26.02
C ALA A 640 2.44 16.24 26.46
N ASN A 641 2.30 16.83 27.64
CA ASN A 641 1.00 17.11 28.25
C ASN A 641 0.45 18.47 27.81
N TRP A 642 -0.53 18.44 26.91
CA TRP A 642 -1.23 19.61 26.41
C TRP A 642 -2.69 19.59 26.85
N ASN A 643 -3.19 20.74 27.32
CA ASN A 643 -4.57 20.91 27.76
C ASN A 643 -5.31 21.85 26.80
N SER A 644 -6.50 21.45 26.39
CA SER A 644 -7.35 22.29 25.54
C SER A 644 -7.84 23.52 26.31
N VAL A 645 -7.70 24.69 25.69
CA VAL A 645 -8.23 25.95 26.23
C VAL A 645 -9.72 26.02 25.92
N SER A 646 -10.53 26.06 26.97
CA SER A 646 -11.99 26.03 26.83
C SER A 646 -12.51 27.20 25.97
N GLY A 647 -13.43 26.89 25.07
CA GLY A 647 -14.07 27.87 24.17
C GLY A 647 -13.24 28.27 22.96
N SER A 648 -11.99 27.79 22.83
CA SER A 648 -11.11 28.20 21.73
C SER A 648 -11.57 27.68 20.36
N ALA A 649 -12.21 26.52 20.29
CA ALA A 649 -12.71 25.99 19.03
C ALA A 649 -13.90 26.78 18.43
N ALA A 650 -14.62 27.54 19.26
CA ALA A 650 -15.77 28.33 18.81
C ALA A 650 -15.40 29.75 18.36
N ALA A 651 -14.12 30.14 18.46
CA ALA A 651 -13.66 31.51 18.20
C ALA A 651 -12.30 31.49 17.49
N ASN A 652 -11.88 32.63 16.96
CA ASN A 652 -10.54 32.84 16.43
C ASN A 652 -9.69 33.78 17.31
N GLN A 653 -10.16 34.04 18.53
CA GLN A 653 -9.50 34.90 19.51
C GLN A 653 -9.86 34.45 20.92
N ILE A 654 -8.91 34.47 21.81
CA ILE A 654 -9.13 34.19 23.24
C ILE A 654 -8.27 35.08 24.11
N SER A 655 -8.80 35.44 25.28
CA SER A 655 -8.10 36.27 26.27
C SER A 655 -7.76 35.40 27.47
N ILE A 656 -6.51 35.37 27.86
CA ILE A 656 -5.98 34.54 28.95
C ILE A 656 -5.37 35.49 30.00
N PRO A 657 -5.80 35.45 31.27
CA PRO A 657 -5.14 36.21 32.34
C PRO A 657 -3.68 35.78 32.47
N VAL A 658 -2.78 36.76 32.58
CA VAL A 658 -1.36 36.50 32.84
C VAL A 658 -1.16 36.30 34.33
N ASP A 659 -0.73 35.11 34.73
CA ASP A 659 -0.35 34.81 36.13
C ASP A 659 1.18 34.74 36.24
N ASN A 660 1.76 35.67 36.93
CA ASN A 660 3.20 35.78 37.13
C ASN A 660 3.77 34.71 38.09
N THR A 661 2.93 33.92 38.72
CA THR A 661 3.33 32.85 39.64
C THR A 661 3.53 31.53 38.96
N VAL A 662 3.00 31.37 37.72
CA VAL A 662 3.20 30.16 36.91
C VAL A 662 4.49 30.29 36.10
N GLY A 663 5.03 29.13 35.71
CA GLY A 663 6.25 29.03 34.92
C GLY A 663 6.08 29.49 33.46
N SER A 664 6.76 28.82 32.56
CA SER A 664 6.61 29.07 31.12
C SER A 664 5.31 28.48 30.59
N VAL A 665 4.51 29.25 29.85
CA VAL A 665 3.29 28.76 29.19
C VAL A 665 3.51 28.78 27.68
N PHE A 666 3.23 27.65 27.04
CA PHE A 666 3.33 27.45 25.60
C PHE A 666 1.93 27.27 25.04
N PHE A 667 1.71 27.73 23.83
CA PHE A 667 0.44 27.59 23.12
C PHE A 667 0.65 26.97 21.76
N ARG A 668 -0.33 26.15 21.30
CA ARG A 668 -0.42 25.64 19.95
C ARG A 668 -1.88 25.59 19.50
N LEU A 669 -2.10 25.69 18.21
CA LEU A 669 -3.40 25.48 17.58
C LEU A 669 -3.40 24.11 16.90
N ILE A 670 -4.45 23.31 17.12
CA ILE A 670 -4.56 21.97 16.53
C ILE A 670 -5.97 21.76 15.97
N ASP A 671 -6.04 21.01 14.89
CA ASP A 671 -7.25 20.39 14.39
C ASP A 671 -7.43 19.03 15.10
N LEU A 672 -8.56 18.84 15.81
CA LEU A 672 -8.83 17.64 16.62
C LEU A 672 -9.68 16.63 15.87
#